data_9056532e62f4417ec8e86a477190a51d
#
_entry.id   9056532e62f4417ec8e86a477190a51d
#
_cell.length_a   1.000
_cell.length_b   1.000
_cell.length_c   1.000
_cell.angle_alpha   90.00
_cell.angle_beta   90.00
_cell.angle_gamma   90.00
#
_symmetry.space_group_name_H-M   'P 1'
#
loop_
_entity.id
_entity.type
_entity.pdbx_description
1 polymer ?
#
loop_
_entity_poly.entity_id
_entity_poly.type
_entity_poly.pdbx_seq_one_letter_code
_entity_poly.pdbx_strand_id
1 'polypeptide(L)'
;MLVLAACSAATNAQTPRPLSFVADKYEVSVYLDTLAQGINAVAKVQFRAQEVSSNVRVELHENLEVREVRGENGKTLAFQRESENPLFLLVTLPTPVAVGQTVTLTFSYGGLLANEENSPVPNVRVASVNKDWSYLLLPSRWFPLTGYPSNRYTGTFKLNVPDNVAVAGTGKADSPQPMAPRSAAEGGRLMYTFHCDQPEQNGSFVIGPLQYNPKQAEGISVAVYAPPNQSGKAQEFANAVAHQEIIFSDMFGDLPDPEITVIQLPDGTLRDFAGPGVIMLSHRIWDPKSSDRTMARLVAQQWWGNQVLPASTSDVWISDGLSRYSEELYAEQAIGKEAGLRAIDEFAVGALMYDESAPIAQSARLVPYSGEYRSVVMNKGAMLFHMLRAEMGDSAFKSALRQFYAKYKGKTATVADFENIAISAANANVKPGNDPPNLQGFFAQWLNSTGIPEFTLEYVVYRTRKGFRIIGKIKQPIDTFSMPTQLRIDTEGNPETKTIDVTGTESDFMVETFGRPKPGGIKVDPNNTVLKSTPSLRARAAIARGEELAEVGKYYDAVLQYQKALSIQPNRSLANFRMGEAFFYQKNYQAAANAFREDLATVPEPSEKWTEVWSHIYLGKIFDLLGQRERALNEYSKARQTNDNTGQAQETVEALIKKPYTEGTVVTPAVATGGSDASGKGKPADVPPPSSGDKPTFKKPSP
;
A
#
# COMPACT_ATOMS: atom_id res chain seq x y z
N MET A 1 14.03 -48.50 -24.15
CA MET A 1 13.36 -47.40 -24.82
C MET A 1 12.04 -47.15 -24.09
N LEU A 2 12.08 -46.36 -23.04
CA LEU A 2 10.91 -45.97 -22.25
C LEU A 2 10.64 -44.48 -22.57
N VAL A 3 9.50 -44.24 -23.20
CA VAL A 3 9.02 -42.86 -23.49
C VAL A 3 8.31 -42.37 -22.24
N LEU A 4 8.92 -41.40 -21.55
CA LEU A 4 8.25 -40.63 -20.52
C LEU A 4 7.37 -39.57 -21.20
N ALA A 5 6.07 -39.76 -21.16
CA ALA A 5 5.08 -38.76 -21.50
C ALA A 5 5.03 -37.71 -20.35
N ALA A 6 5.59 -36.54 -20.56
CA ALA A 6 5.38 -35.40 -19.68
C ALA A 6 3.97 -34.87 -19.90
N CYS A 7 3.06 -35.13 -18.93
CA CYS A 7 1.77 -34.44 -18.86
C CYS A 7 2.05 -33.00 -18.41
N SER A 8 2.00 -32.07 -19.36
CA SER A 8 1.87 -30.64 -19.10
C SER A 8 0.47 -30.40 -18.52
N ALA A 9 0.38 -30.26 -17.20
CA ALA A 9 -0.82 -29.69 -16.57
C ALA A 9 -0.87 -28.21 -16.95
N ALA A 10 -1.57 -27.88 -18.02
CA ALA A 10 -2.00 -26.51 -18.29
C ALA A 10 -2.94 -26.11 -17.15
N THR A 11 -2.45 -25.32 -16.22
CA THR A 11 -3.28 -24.62 -15.27
C THR A 11 -4.12 -23.61 -16.08
N ASN A 12 -5.36 -24.00 -16.37
CA ASN A 12 -6.36 -23.10 -16.93
C ASN A 12 -6.48 -21.91 -15.95
N ALA A 13 -5.97 -20.76 -16.34
CA ALA A 13 -6.38 -19.50 -15.75
C ALA A 13 -7.88 -19.40 -16.00
N GLN A 14 -8.69 -19.61 -14.95
CA GLN A 14 -10.13 -19.44 -15.04
C GLN A 14 -10.37 -17.97 -15.39
N THR A 15 -10.84 -17.73 -16.60
CA THR A 15 -11.44 -16.45 -16.96
C THR A 15 -12.50 -16.12 -15.90
N PRO A 16 -12.48 -14.89 -15.32
CA PRO A 16 -13.49 -14.51 -14.34
C PRO A 16 -14.88 -14.79 -14.91
N ARG A 17 -15.69 -15.60 -14.23
CA ARG A 17 -17.07 -15.84 -14.66
C ARG A 17 -17.80 -14.50 -14.64
N PRO A 18 -18.49 -14.10 -15.72
CA PRO A 18 -19.32 -12.90 -15.69
C PRO A 18 -20.27 -12.97 -14.50
N LEU A 19 -20.53 -11.84 -13.86
CA LEU A 19 -21.49 -11.77 -12.77
C LEU A 19 -22.89 -11.91 -13.33
N SER A 20 -23.64 -12.91 -12.84
CA SER A 20 -25.05 -13.08 -13.25
C SER A 20 -25.93 -11.94 -12.75
N PHE A 21 -25.55 -11.34 -11.60
CA PHE A 21 -26.24 -10.21 -11.00
C PHE A 21 -25.26 -9.17 -10.47
N VAL A 22 -25.64 -7.89 -10.57
CA VAL A 22 -24.99 -6.75 -9.90
C VAL A 22 -25.97 -6.10 -8.94
N ALA A 23 -25.49 -5.59 -7.81
CA ALA A 23 -26.31 -4.85 -6.89
C ALA A 23 -26.37 -3.37 -7.33
N ASP A 24 -27.58 -2.81 -7.40
CA ASP A 24 -27.81 -1.41 -7.72
C ASP A 24 -28.07 -0.55 -6.46
N LYS A 25 -28.72 -1.15 -5.43
CA LYS A 25 -29.10 -0.42 -4.21
C LYS A 25 -29.03 -1.28 -2.97
N TYR A 26 -28.52 -0.69 -1.89
CA TYR A 26 -28.50 -1.30 -0.55
C TYR A 26 -29.31 -0.48 0.46
N GLU A 27 -30.03 -1.17 1.34
CA GLU A 27 -30.57 -0.66 2.62
C GLU A 27 -30.07 -1.60 3.71
N VAL A 28 -29.05 -1.18 4.47
CA VAL A 28 -28.41 -2.02 5.48
C VAL A 28 -28.64 -1.43 6.86
N SER A 29 -29.16 -2.24 7.77
CA SER A 29 -29.31 -1.89 9.19
C SER A 29 -28.49 -2.87 10.02
N VAL A 30 -27.55 -2.35 10.80
CA VAL A 30 -26.65 -3.14 11.62
C VAL A 30 -26.73 -2.71 13.07
N TYR A 31 -26.79 -3.67 13.95
CA TYR A 31 -26.67 -3.53 15.39
C TYR A 31 -25.28 -4.03 15.81
N LEU A 32 -24.47 -3.16 16.38
CA LEU A 32 -23.17 -3.52 16.93
C LEU A 32 -23.35 -4.03 18.36
N ASP A 33 -23.01 -5.29 18.59
CA ASP A 33 -22.95 -5.89 19.90
C ASP A 33 -21.50 -5.88 20.40
N THR A 34 -21.15 -4.83 21.12
CA THR A 34 -19.78 -4.65 21.63
C THR A 34 -19.44 -5.58 22.79
N LEU A 35 -20.45 -6.17 23.46
CA LEU A 35 -20.24 -7.17 24.50
C LEU A 35 -19.97 -8.55 23.91
N ALA A 36 -20.73 -8.93 22.87
CA ALA A 36 -20.52 -10.18 22.15
C ALA A 36 -19.44 -10.06 21.06
N GLN A 37 -18.89 -8.87 20.82
CA GLN A 37 -17.89 -8.59 19.79
C GLN A 37 -18.35 -8.98 18.37
N GLY A 38 -19.59 -8.68 18.04
CA GLY A 38 -20.19 -9.06 16.77
C GLY A 38 -21.26 -8.11 16.26
N ILE A 39 -21.89 -8.51 15.18
CA ILE A 39 -22.99 -7.76 14.57
C ILE A 39 -24.24 -8.62 14.39
N ASN A 40 -25.40 -7.95 14.40
CA ASN A 40 -26.65 -8.46 13.89
C ASN A 40 -27.18 -7.50 12.85
N ALA A 41 -27.41 -7.97 11.63
CA ALA A 41 -27.72 -7.11 10.52
C ALA A 41 -28.87 -7.62 9.65
N VAL A 42 -29.53 -6.66 9.01
CA VAL A 42 -30.48 -6.90 7.93
C VAL A 42 -30.03 -6.06 6.73
N ALA A 43 -29.82 -6.71 5.60
CA ALA A 43 -29.50 -6.05 4.34
C ALA A 43 -30.59 -6.33 3.30
N LYS A 44 -31.26 -5.29 2.83
CA LYS A 44 -32.16 -5.35 1.69
C LYS A 44 -31.40 -4.85 0.46
N VAL A 45 -31.29 -5.70 -0.55
CA VAL A 45 -30.43 -5.47 -1.71
C VAL A 45 -31.26 -5.63 -2.99
N GLN A 46 -31.23 -4.62 -3.84
CA GLN A 46 -31.81 -4.68 -5.18
C GLN A 46 -30.70 -5.12 -6.17
N PHE A 47 -30.92 -6.27 -6.78
CA PHE A 47 -30.03 -6.85 -7.78
C PHE A 47 -30.62 -6.68 -9.18
N ARG A 48 -29.77 -6.46 -10.17
CA ARG A 48 -30.12 -6.41 -11.58
C ARG A 48 -29.41 -7.54 -12.31
N ALA A 49 -30.18 -8.34 -13.06
CA ALA A 49 -29.64 -9.45 -13.83
C ALA A 49 -28.80 -8.97 -15.01
N GLN A 50 -27.60 -9.54 -15.16
CA GLN A 50 -26.70 -9.32 -16.30
C GLN A 50 -26.84 -10.43 -17.35
N GLU A 51 -27.33 -11.59 -16.93
CA GLU A 51 -27.70 -12.74 -17.76
C GLU A 51 -28.98 -13.38 -17.22
N VAL A 52 -29.60 -14.24 -18.00
CA VAL A 52 -30.77 -14.99 -17.53
C VAL A 52 -30.31 -15.99 -16.48
N SER A 53 -30.68 -15.77 -15.23
CA SER A 53 -30.24 -16.62 -14.13
C SER A 53 -31.27 -16.72 -13.01
N SER A 54 -31.30 -17.85 -12.31
CA SER A 54 -32.00 -18.06 -11.05
C SER A 54 -31.08 -18.07 -9.84
N ASN A 55 -29.77 -17.84 -10.01
CA ASN A 55 -28.79 -17.93 -8.95
C ASN A 55 -28.12 -16.57 -8.70
N VAL A 56 -28.37 -16.01 -7.50
CA VAL A 56 -27.70 -14.79 -7.05
C VAL A 56 -26.52 -15.17 -6.16
N ARG A 57 -25.31 -14.83 -6.60
CA ARG A 57 -24.05 -15.09 -5.89
C ARG A 57 -23.58 -13.82 -5.22
N VAL A 58 -23.36 -13.84 -3.89
CA VAL A 58 -22.87 -12.72 -3.11
C VAL A 58 -21.66 -13.11 -2.29
N GLU A 59 -20.81 -12.16 -1.98
CA GLU A 59 -19.68 -12.27 -1.04
C GLU A 59 -20.14 -11.79 0.33
N LEU A 60 -19.95 -12.60 1.37
CA LEU A 60 -20.25 -12.26 2.77
C LEU A 60 -19.21 -12.92 3.68
N HIS A 61 -18.66 -12.16 4.61
CA HIS A 61 -17.68 -12.62 5.59
C HIS A 61 -18.07 -13.98 6.19
N GLU A 62 -17.14 -14.92 6.26
CA GLU A 62 -17.41 -16.32 6.67
C GLU A 62 -18.00 -16.44 8.08
N ASN A 63 -17.54 -15.59 9.01
CA ASN A 63 -18.04 -15.57 10.39
C ASN A 63 -19.45 -14.99 10.53
N LEU A 64 -20.05 -14.47 9.45
CA LEU A 64 -21.42 -13.97 9.46
C LEU A 64 -22.38 -15.05 8.98
N GLU A 65 -23.07 -15.68 9.92
CA GLU A 65 -24.07 -16.70 9.65
C GLU A 65 -25.34 -16.06 9.09
N VAL A 66 -25.78 -16.53 7.93
CA VAL A 66 -27.06 -16.14 7.33
C VAL A 66 -28.16 -17.01 7.94
N ARG A 67 -29.13 -16.36 8.59
CA ARG A 67 -30.27 -17.02 9.23
C ARG A 67 -31.43 -17.20 8.26
N GLU A 68 -31.62 -16.21 7.38
CA GLU A 68 -32.75 -16.21 6.44
C GLU A 68 -32.45 -15.30 5.24
N VAL A 69 -32.94 -15.70 4.07
CA VAL A 69 -33.03 -14.86 2.87
C VAL A 69 -34.47 -14.85 2.39
N ARG A 70 -35.04 -13.65 2.22
CA ARG A 70 -36.42 -13.45 1.74
C ARG A 70 -36.44 -12.74 0.39
N GLY A 71 -37.33 -13.18 -0.49
CA GLY A 71 -37.67 -12.45 -1.71
C GLY A 71 -38.66 -11.30 -1.47
N GLU A 72 -38.99 -10.55 -2.50
CA GLU A 72 -39.93 -9.40 -2.43
C GLU A 72 -41.32 -9.75 -1.89
N ASN A 73 -41.78 -10.98 -2.15
CA ASN A 73 -43.08 -11.48 -1.66
C ASN A 73 -43.04 -11.95 -0.21
N GLY A 74 -41.94 -11.73 0.50
CA GLY A 74 -41.71 -12.15 1.89
C GLY A 74 -41.46 -13.65 2.06
N LYS A 75 -41.42 -14.45 1.00
CA LYS A 75 -41.14 -15.89 1.09
C LYS A 75 -39.65 -16.13 1.30
N THR A 76 -39.32 -17.08 2.15
CA THR A 76 -37.96 -17.56 2.38
C THR A 76 -37.44 -18.29 1.13
N LEU A 77 -36.20 -18.01 0.76
CA LEU A 77 -35.50 -18.60 -0.37
C LEU A 77 -34.42 -19.58 0.11
N ALA A 78 -34.13 -20.58 -0.71
CA ALA A 78 -33.02 -21.49 -0.48
C ALA A 78 -31.68 -20.77 -0.71
N PHE A 79 -30.74 -21.00 0.19
CA PHE A 79 -29.38 -20.47 0.05
C PHE A 79 -28.36 -21.46 0.62
N GLN A 80 -27.12 -21.37 0.16
CA GLN A 80 -26.01 -22.17 0.67
C GLN A 80 -24.69 -21.45 0.49
N ARG A 81 -23.74 -21.66 1.42
CA ARG A 81 -22.35 -21.24 1.24
C ARG A 81 -21.63 -22.24 0.34
N GLU A 82 -20.74 -21.71 -0.52
CA GLU A 82 -19.89 -22.56 -1.36
C GLU A 82 -18.85 -23.27 -0.48
N SER A 83 -18.72 -24.60 -0.63
CA SER A 83 -17.81 -25.40 0.20
C SER A 83 -16.33 -25.13 -0.11
N GLU A 84 -16.01 -24.84 -1.38
CA GLU A 84 -14.63 -24.56 -1.82
C GLU A 84 -14.17 -23.14 -1.46
N ASN A 85 -15.11 -22.19 -1.37
CA ASN A 85 -14.83 -20.80 -0.98
C ASN A 85 -15.98 -20.26 -0.13
N PRO A 86 -15.91 -20.41 1.19
CA PRO A 86 -16.98 -20.01 2.13
C PRO A 86 -17.32 -18.52 2.13
N LEU A 87 -16.49 -17.67 1.52
CA LEU A 87 -16.80 -16.26 1.32
C LEU A 87 -18.07 -16.07 0.47
N PHE A 88 -18.35 -17.01 -0.46
CA PHE A 88 -19.49 -16.91 -1.36
C PHE A 88 -20.73 -17.61 -0.85
N LEU A 89 -21.84 -16.91 -0.99
CA LEU A 89 -23.19 -17.38 -0.70
C LEU A 89 -23.99 -17.41 -2.00
N LEU A 90 -24.59 -18.54 -2.32
CA LEU A 90 -25.48 -18.73 -3.46
C LEU A 90 -26.93 -18.75 -2.99
N VAL A 91 -27.77 -17.88 -3.54
CA VAL A 91 -29.21 -17.81 -3.29
C VAL A 91 -29.95 -18.27 -4.54
N THR A 92 -30.86 -19.24 -4.40
CA THR A 92 -31.66 -19.79 -5.51
C THR A 92 -33.03 -19.12 -5.58
N LEU A 93 -33.33 -18.49 -6.71
CA LEU A 93 -34.61 -17.86 -7.00
C LEU A 93 -35.60 -18.89 -7.54
N PRO A 94 -36.93 -18.74 -7.26
CA PRO A 94 -37.94 -19.68 -7.76
C PRO A 94 -38.07 -19.75 -9.29
N THR A 95 -37.76 -18.62 -9.94
CA THR A 95 -37.81 -18.49 -11.40
C THR A 95 -36.61 -17.71 -11.90
N PRO A 96 -36.07 -18.02 -13.09
CA PRO A 96 -35.01 -17.20 -13.70
C PRO A 96 -35.47 -15.78 -13.93
N VAL A 97 -34.56 -14.84 -13.69
CA VAL A 97 -34.73 -13.39 -13.93
C VAL A 97 -34.12 -13.05 -15.28
N ALA A 98 -34.85 -12.35 -16.11
CA ALA A 98 -34.36 -11.94 -17.44
C ALA A 98 -33.35 -10.78 -17.34
N VAL A 99 -32.47 -10.67 -18.33
CA VAL A 99 -31.47 -9.60 -18.43
C VAL A 99 -32.09 -8.21 -18.25
N GLY A 100 -31.49 -7.40 -17.40
CA GLY A 100 -31.94 -6.04 -17.08
C GLY A 100 -33.09 -5.97 -16.06
N GLN A 101 -33.76 -7.07 -15.75
CA GLN A 101 -34.78 -7.10 -14.70
C GLN A 101 -34.15 -7.10 -13.31
N THR A 102 -34.87 -6.55 -12.35
CA THR A 102 -34.41 -6.43 -10.97
C THR A 102 -35.14 -7.44 -10.05
N VAL A 103 -34.47 -7.84 -8.99
CA VAL A 103 -35.02 -8.61 -7.89
C VAL A 103 -34.49 -8.06 -6.57
N THR A 104 -35.36 -7.94 -5.57
CA THR A 104 -34.96 -7.48 -4.25
C THR A 104 -34.91 -8.65 -3.27
N LEU A 105 -33.78 -8.81 -2.60
CA LEU A 105 -33.57 -9.83 -1.58
C LEU A 105 -33.29 -9.18 -0.23
N THR A 106 -33.80 -9.77 0.83
CA THR A 106 -33.54 -9.34 2.21
C THR A 106 -32.80 -10.45 2.94
N PHE A 107 -31.59 -10.14 3.39
CA PHE A 107 -30.71 -11.04 4.15
C PHE A 107 -30.79 -10.67 5.63
N SER A 108 -31.02 -11.67 6.50
CA SER A 108 -30.91 -11.56 7.96
C SER A 108 -29.70 -12.38 8.40
N TYR A 109 -28.70 -11.75 8.99
CA TYR A 109 -27.43 -12.40 9.31
C TYR A 109 -26.77 -11.77 10.54
N GLY A 110 -25.75 -12.43 11.06
CA GLY A 110 -24.94 -11.90 12.15
C GLY A 110 -23.86 -12.89 12.57
N GLY A 111 -22.92 -12.42 13.38
CA GLY A 111 -21.80 -13.23 13.83
C GLY A 111 -20.73 -12.40 14.53
N LEU A 112 -19.65 -13.06 14.91
CA LEU A 112 -18.53 -12.46 15.63
C LEU A 112 -17.50 -11.85 14.64
N LEU A 113 -16.98 -10.69 14.99
CA LEU A 113 -15.94 -9.99 14.23
C LEU A 113 -14.82 -9.56 15.20
N ALA A 114 -14.37 -10.49 16.05
CA ALA A 114 -13.37 -10.22 17.09
C ALA A 114 -11.95 -10.51 16.67
N ASN A 115 -11.74 -11.51 15.79
CA ASN A 115 -10.42 -12.07 15.44
C ASN A 115 -10.09 -11.91 13.95
N GLU A 116 -8.82 -12.16 13.60
CA GLU A 116 -8.33 -12.15 12.21
C GLU A 116 -8.68 -13.45 11.46
N GLU A 117 -9.09 -14.49 12.19
CA GLU A 117 -9.49 -15.76 11.61
C GLU A 117 -10.64 -15.57 10.63
N ASN A 118 -10.52 -16.21 9.46
CA ASN A 118 -11.49 -16.15 8.37
C ASN A 118 -11.71 -14.74 7.78
N SER A 119 -10.76 -13.82 7.97
CA SER A 119 -10.80 -12.53 7.28
C SER A 119 -10.73 -12.75 5.76
N PRO A 120 -11.59 -12.09 4.95
CA PRO A 120 -11.49 -12.13 3.48
C PRO A 120 -10.17 -11.61 2.93
N VAL A 121 -9.40 -10.92 3.76
CA VAL A 121 -8.02 -10.48 3.50
C VAL A 121 -7.10 -11.19 4.47
N PRO A 122 -6.37 -12.24 4.05
CA PRO A 122 -5.52 -13.02 4.93
C PRO A 122 -4.50 -12.16 5.71
N ASN A 123 -4.37 -12.44 7.01
CA ASN A 123 -3.45 -11.75 7.93
C ASN A 123 -3.72 -10.24 8.12
N VAL A 124 -4.88 -9.73 7.68
CA VAL A 124 -5.25 -8.33 7.85
C VAL A 124 -6.64 -8.24 8.47
N ARG A 125 -6.75 -7.53 9.56
CA ARG A 125 -8.04 -7.27 10.21
C ARG A 125 -8.73 -6.10 9.54
N VAL A 126 -9.76 -6.35 8.74
CA VAL A 126 -10.53 -5.34 7.99
C VAL A 126 -11.93 -5.11 8.56
N ALA A 127 -12.32 -5.88 9.57
CA ALA A 127 -13.48 -5.63 10.44
C ALA A 127 -13.17 -6.08 11.86
N SER A 128 -13.66 -5.33 12.84
CA SER A 128 -13.57 -5.71 14.26
C SER A 128 -14.65 -4.98 15.05
N VAL A 129 -15.26 -5.67 16.02
CA VAL A 129 -16.23 -5.09 16.93
C VAL A 129 -15.72 -5.24 18.35
N ASN A 130 -15.42 -4.12 19.01
CA ASN A 130 -14.91 -4.06 20.37
C ASN A 130 -15.59 -2.92 21.14
N LYS A 131 -15.38 -2.87 22.46
CA LYS A 131 -16.01 -1.89 23.35
C LYS A 131 -15.58 -0.45 23.04
N ASP A 132 -14.27 -0.23 22.81
CA ASP A 132 -13.71 1.11 22.67
C ASP A 132 -13.61 1.55 21.21
N TRP A 133 -13.27 0.60 20.32
CA TRP A 133 -13.11 0.82 18.89
C TRP A 133 -13.70 -0.33 18.08
N SER A 134 -14.45 0.03 17.08
CA SER A 134 -14.96 -0.92 16.08
C SER A 134 -14.75 -0.33 14.68
N TYR A 135 -14.59 -1.16 13.68
CA TYR A 135 -14.54 -0.76 12.29
C TYR A 135 -15.08 -1.86 11.40
N LEU A 136 -15.76 -1.43 10.36
CA LEU A 136 -16.36 -2.28 9.33
C LEU A 136 -15.91 -1.68 7.98
N LEU A 137 -14.80 -2.16 7.42
CA LEU A 137 -14.30 -1.69 6.13
C LEU A 137 -14.86 -2.55 5.01
N LEU A 138 -15.14 -1.97 3.85
CA LEU A 138 -15.71 -2.66 2.69
C LEU A 138 -14.98 -3.97 2.32
N PRO A 139 -13.62 -4.04 2.34
CA PRO A 139 -12.90 -5.27 2.06
C PRO A 139 -13.24 -6.44 3.00
N SER A 140 -13.89 -6.20 4.13
CA SER A 140 -14.32 -7.25 5.06
C SER A 140 -15.56 -8.01 4.60
N ARG A 141 -16.28 -7.55 3.59
CA ARG A 141 -17.57 -8.14 3.16
C ARG A 141 -18.54 -8.30 4.32
N TRP A 142 -18.63 -7.28 5.18
CA TRP A 142 -19.51 -7.31 6.36
C TRP A 142 -21.01 -7.24 6.02
N PHE A 143 -21.36 -6.97 4.78
CA PHE A 143 -22.70 -7.09 4.19
C PHE A 143 -22.62 -7.79 2.84
N PRO A 144 -23.74 -8.36 2.30
CA PRO A 144 -23.72 -9.11 1.06
C PRO A 144 -23.30 -8.25 -0.11
N LEU A 145 -22.10 -8.48 -0.69
CA LEU A 145 -21.57 -7.75 -1.83
C LEU A 145 -21.63 -8.57 -3.12
N THR A 146 -21.67 -7.89 -4.26
CA THR A 146 -21.46 -8.49 -5.59
C THR A 146 -20.36 -7.71 -6.33
N GLY A 147 -19.55 -8.44 -7.08
CA GLY A 147 -18.64 -7.84 -8.06
C GLY A 147 -17.60 -6.89 -7.49
N TYR A 148 -17.11 -7.11 -6.30
CA TYR A 148 -15.96 -6.37 -5.77
C TYR A 148 -14.68 -6.71 -6.60
N PRO A 149 -13.86 -5.74 -7.01
CA PRO A 149 -13.89 -4.30 -6.70
C PRO A 149 -14.58 -3.42 -7.75
N SER A 150 -15.44 -3.94 -8.62
CA SER A 150 -15.93 -3.23 -9.82
C SER A 150 -17.35 -2.69 -9.69
N ASN A 151 -18.18 -3.28 -8.83
CA ASN A 151 -19.59 -2.92 -8.72
C ASN A 151 -19.78 -1.58 -7.99
N ARG A 152 -20.69 -0.75 -8.54
CA ARG A 152 -21.12 0.53 -7.97
C ARG A 152 -22.58 0.43 -7.57
N TYR A 153 -22.93 1.02 -6.44
CA TYR A 153 -24.27 1.01 -5.89
C TYR A 153 -24.56 2.26 -5.07
N THR A 154 -25.83 2.62 -4.97
CA THR A 154 -26.33 3.56 -3.98
C THR A 154 -26.71 2.83 -2.70
N GLY A 155 -26.84 3.54 -1.58
CA GLY A 155 -27.26 2.86 -0.35
C GLY A 155 -27.59 3.76 0.81
N THR A 156 -28.30 3.17 1.78
CA THR A 156 -28.51 3.75 3.09
C THR A 156 -28.02 2.75 4.14
N PHE A 157 -27.08 3.22 4.96
CA PHE A 157 -26.49 2.41 6.04
C PHE A 157 -26.92 2.96 7.39
N LYS A 158 -27.54 2.13 8.21
CA LYS A 158 -28.00 2.46 9.57
C LYS A 158 -27.20 1.67 10.59
N LEU A 159 -26.42 2.38 11.43
CA LEU A 159 -25.56 1.76 12.44
C LEU A 159 -26.11 2.10 13.83
N ASN A 160 -26.56 1.07 14.55
CA ASN A 160 -26.99 1.18 15.94
C ASN A 160 -25.80 0.85 16.84
N VAL A 161 -25.31 1.85 17.58
CA VAL A 161 -24.09 1.79 18.39
C VAL A 161 -24.34 2.29 19.81
N PRO A 162 -23.48 1.99 20.80
CA PRO A 162 -23.52 2.62 22.12
C PRO A 162 -23.44 4.16 22.02
N ASP A 163 -24.07 4.87 22.96
CA ASP A 163 -24.17 6.34 22.95
C ASP A 163 -22.86 7.07 23.33
N ASN A 164 -21.87 6.33 23.83
CA ASN A 164 -20.56 6.84 24.20
C ASN A 164 -19.52 6.85 23.06
N VAL A 165 -19.91 6.45 21.83
CA VAL A 165 -19.05 6.44 20.64
C VAL A 165 -19.69 7.21 19.50
N ALA A 166 -18.83 7.73 18.60
CA ALA A 166 -19.26 8.32 17.35
C ALA A 166 -18.96 7.40 16.16
N VAL A 167 -19.67 7.60 15.06
CA VAL A 167 -19.45 6.88 13.80
C VAL A 167 -19.01 7.86 12.72
N ALA A 168 -17.97 7.50 11.99
CA ALA A 168 -17.51 8.22 10.80
C ALA A 168 -17.31 7.22 9.65
N GLY A 169 -17.58 7.60 8.41
CA GLY A 169 -17.44 6.69 7.27
C GLY A 169 -17.94 7.29 5.97
N THR A 170 -18.14 6.43 4.97
CA THR A 170 -18.59 6.80 3.62
C THR A 170 -20.04 7.27 3.61
N GLY A 171 -20.34 8.25 2.76
CA GLY A 171 -21.67 8.84 2.62
C GLY A 171 -21.94 10.04 3.53
N LYS A 172 -23.10 10.67 3.37
CA LYS A 172 -23.53 11.84 4.15
C LYS A 172 -24.33 11.37 5.38
N ALA A 173 -23.87 11.77 6.56
CA ALA A 173 -24.49 11.37 7.82
C ALA A 173 -25.63 12.32 8.21
N ASP A 174 -26.77 11.75 8.65
CA ASP A 174 -27.79 12.47 9.40
C ASP A 174 -27.33 12.70 10.86
N SER A 175 -28.02 13.61 11.55
CA SER A 175 -27.88 13.73 13.01
C SER A 175 -28.28 12.42 13.69
N PRO A 176 -27.44 11.88 14.58
CA PRO A 176 -27.75 10.60 15.22
C PRO A 176 -29.02 10.66 16.08
N GLN A 177 -29.82 9.60 16.04
CA GLN A 177 -31.09 9.51 16.74
C GLN A 177 -30.99 8.57 17.96
N PRO A 178 -31.49 8.96 19.15
CA PRO A 178 -31.55 8.08 20.29
C PRO A 178 -32.39 6.81 20.02
N MET A 179 -31.90 5.67 20.48
CA MET A 179 -32.55 4.37 20.33
C MET A 179 -32.73 3.69 21.69
N ALA A 180 -33.83 2.98 21.84
CA ALA A 180 -34.04 2.16 23.04
C ALA A 180 -33.01 1.02 23.06
N PRO A 181 -32.35 0.75 24.21
CA PRO A 181 -31.52 -0.41 24.39
C PRO A 181 -32.35 -1.70 24.36
N ARG A 182 -31.76 -2.81 23.93
CA ARG A 182 -32.43 -4.14 23.97
C ARG A 182 -32.57 -4.69 25.40
N SER A 183 -31.67 -4.28 26.28
CA SER A 183 -31.69 -4.63 27.70
C SER A 183 -31.13 -3.48 28.54
N ALA A 184 -31.45 -3.48 29.84
CA ALA A 184 -30.93 -2.48 30.78
C ALA A 184 -29.38 -2.53 30.93
N ALA A 185 -28.76 -3.64 30.59
CA ALA A 185 -27.33 -3.83 30.67
C ALA A 185 -26.55 -3.14 29.50
N GLU A 186 -27.25 -2.76 28.42
CA GLU A 186 -26.60 -2.19 27.21
C GLU A 186 -26.35 -0.68 27.30
N GLY A 187 -26.93 0.04 28.23
CA GLY A 187 -26.87 1.50 28.31
C GLY A 187 -27.61 2.20 27.16
N GLY A 188 -27.34 3.49 26.98
CA GLY A 188 -27.92 4.28 25.89
C GLY A 188 -27.38 3.89 24.53
N ARG A 189 -28.18 4.14 23.49
CA ARG A 189 -27.79 3.81 22.11
C ARG A 189 -28.18 4.92 21.16
N LEU A 190 -27.38 5.06 20.07
CA LEU A 190 -27.61 5.98 18.98
C LEU A 190 -27.69 5.24 17.64
N MET A 191 -28.58 5.71 16.77
CA MET A 191 -28.67 5.29 15.38
C MET A 191 -28.03 6.35 14.50
N TYR A 192 -26.95 6.01 13.84
CA TYR A 192 -26.36 6.81 12.77
C TYR A 192 -26.90 6.32 11.43
N THR A 193 -27.32 7.26 10.58
CA THR A 193 -27.79 6.96 9.22
C THR A 193 -26.86 7.66 8.23
N PHE A 194 -26.35 6.92 7.27
CA PHE A 194 -25.50 7.41 6.19
C PHE A 194 -26.21 7.21 4.86
N HIS A 195 -26.31 8.27 4.07
CA HIS A 195 -26.87 8.27 2.72
C HIS A 195 -25.75 8.31 1.68
N CYS A 196 -25.77 7.34 0.78
CA CYS A 196 -24.81 7.16 -0.32
C CYS A 196 -25.61 7.26 -1.62
N ASP A 197 -25.87 8.49 -2.06
CA ASP A 197 -26.78 8.78 -3.19
C ASP A 197 -26.09 8.62 -4.54
N GLN A 198 -24.75 8.65 -4.57
CA GLN A 198 -23.98 8.37 -5.77
C GLN A 198 -23.61 6.90 -5.85
N PRO A 199 -23.67 6.29 -7.06
CA PRO A 199 -23.24 4.90 -7.24
C PRO A 199 -21.72 4.76 -7.07
N GLU A 200 -21.29 4.31 -5.89
CA GLU A 200 -19.89 4.16 -5.51
C GLU A 200 -19.68 2.92 -4.64
N GLN A 201 -18.45 2.65 -4.21
CA GLN A 201 -18.12 1.53 -3.31
C GLN A 201 -18.22 1.95 -1.85
N ASN A 202 -19.42 2.19 -1.39
CA ASN A 202 -19.73 2.64 -0.04
C ASN A 202 -19.75 1.49 0.98
N GLY A 203 -19.77 1.82 2.28
CA GLY A 203 -19.93 0.84 3.36
C GLY A 203 -18.67 0.63 4.21
N SER A 204 -17.81 1.64 4.31
CA SER A 204 -16.68 1.64 5.23
C SER A 204 -16.92 2.61 6.38
N PHE A 205 -16.87 2.11 7.62
CA PHE A 205 -17.19 2.86 8.84
C PHE A 205 -16.17 2.59 9.95
N VAL A 206 -15.89 3.63 10.73
CA VAL A 206 -15.09 3.58 11.95
C VAL A 206 -15.98 4.07 13.11
N ILE A 207 -15.98 3.34 14.20
CA ILE A 207 -16.78 3.60 15.39
C ILE A 207 -15.84 3.68 16.58
N GLY A 208 -15.86 4.79 17.32
CA GLY A 208 -14.95 4.98 18.44
C GLY A 208 -15.11 6.32 19.15
N PRO A 209 -14.18 6.68 20.04
CA PRO A 209 -14.19 7.94 20.77
C PRO A 209 -13.78 9.12 19.86
N LEU A 210 -14.46 9.23 18.72
CA LEU A 210 -14.18 10.21 17.68
C LEU A 210 -14.85 11.54 17.96
N GLN A 211 -14.12 12.63 17.75
CA GLN A 211 -14.65 13.99 17.74
C GLN A 211 -14.69 14.50 16.30
N TYR A 212 -15.83 15.05 15.91
CA TYR A 212 -16.03 15.72 14.63
C TYR A 212 -15.39 17.11 14.64
N ASN A 213 -14.46 17.37 13.75
CA ASN A 213 -13.76 18.63 13.59
C ASN A 213 -13.86 19.12 12.14
N PRO A 214 -14.94 19.86 11.77
CA PRO A 214 -15.04 20.46 10.45
C PRO A 214 -14.05 21.59 10.30
N LYS A 215 -13.37 21.66 9.16
CA LYS A 215 -12.36 22.66 8.80
C LYS A 215 -12.63 23.20 7.41
N GLN A 216 -12.15 24.41 7.18
CA GLN A 216 -12.07 25.01 5.84
C GLN A 216 -10.60 25.27 5.53
N ALA A 217 -10.17 24.86 4.34
CA ALA A 217 -8.83 25.09 3.84
C ALA A 217 -8.89 25.35 2.34
N GLU A 218 -8.31 26.44 1.86
CA GLU A 218 -8.24 26.82 0.44
C GLU A 218 -9.60 26.78 -0.30
N GLY A 219 -10.71 27.02 0.44
CA GLY A 219 -12.08 26.99 -0.11
C GLY A 219 -12.74 25.59 -0.11
N ILE A 220 -12.02 24.56 0.34
CA ILE A 220 -12.50 23.18 0.42
C ILE A 220 -12.91 22.85 1.86
N SER A 221 -14.04 22.15 2.01
CA SER A 221 -14.49 21.62 3.31
C SER A 221 -13.84 20.26 3.58
N VAL A 222 -13.14 20.15 4.71
CA VAL A 222 -12.54 18.89 5.15
C VAL A 222 -13.00 18.59 6.57
N ALA A 223 -13.64 17.44 6.77
CA ALA A 223 -13.99 16.96 8.12
C ALA A 223 -12.87 16.07 8.65
N VAL A 224 -12.49 16.23 9.93
CA VAL A 224 -11.49 15.38 10.57
C VAL A 224 -12.09 14.71 11.79
N TYR A 225 -12.11 13.39 11.80
CA TYR A 225 -12.56 12.58 12.93
C TYR A 225 -11.38 11.95 13.65
N ALA A 226 -11.15 12.35 14.89
CA ALA A 226 -10.06 11.85 15.73
C ALA A 226 -10.48 11.88 17.21
N PRO A 227 -9.83 11.09 18.09
CA PRO A 227 -9.99 11.24 19.53
C PRO A 227 -9.68 12.66 20.02
N PRO A 228 -10.29 13.12 21.12
CA PRO A 228 -10.11 14.49 21.63
C PRO A 228 -8.64 14.90 21.82
N ASN A 229 -7.79 13.98 22.27
CA ASN A 229 -6.36 14.21 22.47
C ASN A 229 -5.54 14.30 21.16
N GLN A 230 -6.13 13.95 20.02
CA GLN A 230 -5.53 14.00 18.68
C GLN A 230 -6.15 15.07 17.76
N SER A 231 -7.25 15.69 18.17
CA SER A 231 -8.02 16.67 17.38
C SER A 231 -7.25 17.98 17.12
N GLY A 232 -6.19 18.28 17.90
CA GLY A 232 -5.35 19.47 17.71
C GLY A 232 -4.67 19.57 16.33
N LYS A 233 -4.48 18.44 15.64
CA LYS A 233 -3.89 18.38 14.28
C LYS A 233 -4.92 18.55 13.15
N ALA A 234 -6.21 18.72 13.46
CA ALA A 234 -7.28 18.71 12.46
C ALA A 234 -7.10 19.78 11.36
N GLN A 235 -6.63 20.99 11.72
CA GLN A 235 -6.40 22.03 10.71
C GLN A 235 -5.21 21.71 9.80
N GLU A 236 -4.15 21.10 10.33
CA GLU A 236 -3.00 20.69 9.52
C GLU A 236 -3.37 19.59 8.53
N PHE A 237 -4.19 18.59 8.94
CA PHE A 237 -4.75 17.59 8.04
C PHE A 237 -5.62 18.21 6.94
N ALA A 238 -6.50 19.14 7.31
CA ALA A 238 -7.36 19.82 6.35
C ALA A 238 -6.56 20.62 5.31
N ASN A 239 -5.53 21.35 5.75
CA ASN A 239 -4.66 22.09 4.83
C ASN A 239 -3.92 21.16 3.86
N ALA A 240 -3.40 20.03 4.35
CA ALA A 240 -2.69 19.07 3.50
C ALA A 240 -3.63 18.44 2.45
N VAL A 241 -4.82 17.98 2.87
CA VAL A 241 -5.82 17.39 1.97
C VAL A 241 -6.29 18.38 0.92
N ALA A 242 -6.64 19.60 1.32
CA ALA A 242 -7.11 20.64 0.39
C ALA A 242 -6.02 21.00 -0.64
N HIS A 243 -4.78 21.16 -0.19
CA HIS A 243 -3.66 21.44 -1.09
C HIS A 243 -3.43 20.32 -2.11
N GLN A 244 -3.48 19.07 -1.65
CA GLN A 244 -3.34 17.89 -2.52
C GLN A 244 -4.48 17.77 -3.52
N GLU A 245 -5.71 18.02 -3.09
CA GLU A 245 -6.89 18.00 -3.96
C GLU A 245 -6.80 19.03 -5.08
N ILE A 246 -6.39 20.28 -4.76
CA ILE A 246 -6.21 21.34 -5.77
C ILE A 246 -5.17 20.93 -6.81
N ILE A 247 -4.03 20.39 -6.37
CA ILE A 247 -2.97 19.93 -7.28
C ILE A 247 -3.50 18.83 -8.20
N PHE A 248 -4.23 17.85 -7.67
CA PHE A 248 -4.74 16.74 -8.48
C PHE A 248 -5.92 17.14 -9.36
N SER A 249 -6.80 18.06 -8.93
CA SER A 249 -7.84 18.63 -9.78
C SER A 249 -7.26 19.36 -10.98
N ASP A 250 -6.19 20.13 -10.80
CA ASP A 250 -5.45 20.74 -11.92
C ASP A 250 -4.82 19.70 -12.84
N MET A 251 -4.30 18.59 -12.30
CA MET A 251 -3.67 17.55 -13.10
C MET A 251 -4.65 16.63 -13.83
N PHE A 252 -5.75 16.22 -13.17
CA PHE A 252 -6.64 15.15 -13.64
C PHE A 252 -8.02 15.65 -14.05
N GLY A 253 -8.46 16.76 -13.49
CA GLY A 253 -9.82 17.31 -13.59
C GLY A 253 -10.60 17.18 -12.30
N ASP A 254 -11.66 17.97 -12.14
CA ASP A 254 -12.38 18.13 -10.89
C ASP A 254 -13.15 16.89 -10.43
N LEU A 255 -13.16 16.64 -9.12
CA LEU A 255 -14.03 15.67 -8.48
C LEU A 255 -15.49 16.11 -8.55
N PRO A 256 -16.46 15.17 -8.60
CA PRO A 256 -17.88 15.50 -8.53
C PRO A 256 -18.30 16.05 -7.16
N ASP A 257 -17.70 15.54 -6.10
CA ASP A 257 -17.89 15.96 -4.71
C ASP A 257 -16.50 16.11 -4.08
N PRO A 258 -16.05 17.34 -3.84
CA PRO A 258 -14.71 17.58 -3.30
C PRO A 258 -14.64 17.44 -1.78
N GLU A 259 -15.74 17.12 -1.08
CA GLU A 259 -15.71 16.93 0.37
C GLU A 259 -14.97 15.65 0.74
N ILE A 260 -13.82 15.77 1.40
CA ILE A 260 -13.04 14.64 1.90
C ILE A 260 -13.04 14.62 3.43
N THR A 261 -13.36 13.47 3.99
CA THR A 261 -13.31 13.23 5.44
C THR A 261 -12.05 12.44 5.79
N VAL A 262 -11.27 12.96 6.76
CA VAL A 262 -10.09 12.29 7.33
C VAL A 262 -10.49 11.60 8.63
N ILE A 263 -10.25 10.29 8.74
CA ILE A 263 -10.68 9.49 9.90
C ILE A 263 -9.47 8.75 10.48
N GLN A 264 -9.28 8.83 11.81
CA GLN A 264 -8.28 8.03 12.47
C GLN A 264 -8.77 6.58 12.64
N LEU A 265 -7.94 5.62 12.20
CA LEU A 265 -8.11 4.19 12.47
C LEU A 265 -7.40 3.80 13.78
N PRO A 266 -7.94 2.83 14.55
CA PRO A 266 -7.22 2.25 15.68
C PRO A 266 -6.01 1.42 15.21
N ASP A 267 -5.14 1.04 16.15
CA ASP A 267 -4.07 0.08 15.90
C ASP A 267 -4.62 -1.33 15.63
N GLY A 268 -3.84 -2.15 14.96
CA GLY A 268 -4.20 -3.55 14.67
C GLY A 268 -5.11 -3.74 13.46
N THR A 269 -5.26 -2.71 12.61
CA THR A 269 -5.94 -2.78 11.31
C THR A 269 -4.98 -2.33 10.18
N LEU A 270 -5.54 -1.99 9.01
CA LEU A 270 -4.79 -1.40 7.90
C LEU A 270 -4.04 -0.14 8.36
N ARG A 271 -2.84 0.05 7.80
CA ARG A 271 -2.06 1.27 8.02
C ARG A 271 -2.81 2.50 7.50
N ASP A 272 -3.45 2.35 6.36
CA ASP A 272 -4.23 3.37 5.67
C ASP A 272 -5.30 2.74 4.78
N PHE A 273 -6.35 3.50 4.47
CA PHE A 273 -7.45 3.08 3.60
C PHE A 273 -8.11 4.30 2.98
N ALA A 274 -8.59 4.19 1.75
CA ALA A 274 -9.45 5.19 1.12
C ALA A 274 -10.75 4.56 0.60
N GLY A 275 -11.84 5.28 0.77
CA GLY A 275 -13.13 5.00 0.17
C GLY A 275 -13.72 6.27 -0.41
N PRO A 276 -14.90 6.23 -1.03
CA PRO A 276 -15.55 7.42 -1.58
C PRO A 276 -15.71 8.52 -0.53
N GLY A 277 -15.09 9.69 -0.77
CA GLY A 277 -15.13 10.84 0.12
C GLY A 277 -14.41 10.67 1.46
N VAL A 278 -13.69 9.56 1.69
CA VAL A 278 -13.00 9.34 2.96
C VAL A 278 -11.56 8.86 2.76
N ILE A 279 -10.65 9.34 3.63
CA ILE A 279 -9.33 8.78 3.82
C ILE A 279 -9.15 8.41 5.30
N MET A 280 -8.55 7.26 5.55
CA MET A 280 -8.40 6.71 6.89
C MET A 280 -6.93 6.42 7.14
N LEU A 281 -6.40 6.89 8.29
CA LEU A 281 -5.01 6.75 8.68
C LEU A 281 -4.91 6.09 10.05
N SER A 282 -4.07 5.08 10.19
CA SER A 282 -3.84 4.46 11.50
C SER A 282 -3.20 5.44 12.48
N HIS A 283 -3.42 5.20 13.78
CA HIS A 283 -2.81 5.98 14.84
C HIS A 283 -1.27 6.12 14.68
N ARG A 284 -0.59 5.09 14.18
CA ARG A 284 0.87 5.08 14.00
C ARG A 284 1.40 6.11 13.01
N ILE A 285 0.58 6.48 12.03
CA ILE A 285 0.91 7.48 11.01
C ILE A 285 0.05 8.74 11.13
N TRP A 286 -0.57 8.98 12.30
CA TRP A 286 -1.44 10.13 12.55
C TRP A 286 -0.61 11.40 12.81
N ASP A 287 0.12 11.81 11.79
CA ASP A 287 0.85 13.08 11.75
C ASP A 287 0.90 13.60 10.31
N PRO A 288 0.33 14.80 10.05
CA PRO A 288 0.16 15.31 8.68
C PRO A 288 1.50 15.51 7.95
N LYS A 289 2.58 15.82 8.68
CA LYS A 289 3.89 16.04 8.04
C LYS A 289 4.57 14.74 7.61
N SER A 290 4.60 13.75 8.50
CA SER A 290 5.22 12.46 8.19
C SER A 290 4.38 11.58 7.27
N SER A 291 3.05 11.80 7.23
CA SER A 291 2.12 11.06 6.36
C SER A 291 1.74 11.80 5.08
N ASP A 292 2.33 12.96 4.79
CA ASP A 292 1.94 13.83 3.68
C ASP A 292 1.85 13.11 2.33
N ARG A 293 2.87 12.36 1.94
CA ARG A 293 2.86 11.57 0.70
C ARG A 293 1.84 10.42 0.75
N THR A 294 1.68 9.75 1.89
CA THR A 294 0.64 8.73 2.07
C THR A 294 -0.75 9.33 1.87
N MET A 295 -1.00 10.53 2.43
CA MET A 295 -2.24 11.26 2.21
C MET A 295 -2.42 11.63 0.74
N ALA A 296 -1.38 12.11 0.05
CA ALA A 296 -1.46 12.41 -1.38
C ALA A 296 -1.91 11.20 -2.19
N ARG A 297 -1.41 10.00 -1.88
CA ARG A 297 -1.88 8.75 -2.49
C ARG A 297 -3.36 8.47 -2.21
N LEU A 298 -3.80 8.64 -0.96
CA LEU A 298 -5.19 8.38 -0.57
C LEU A 298 -6.16 9.44 -1.16
N VAL A 299 -5.73 10.69 -1.26
CA VAL A 299 -6.48 11.74 -1.96
C VAL A 299 -6.56 11.41 -3.45
N ALA A 300 -5.47 11.00 -4.10
CA ALA A 300 -5.48 10.58 -5.50
C ALA A 300 -6.36 9.35 -5.76
N GLN A 301 -6.60 8.49 -4.76
CA GLN A 301 -7.56 7.39 -4.86
C GLN A 301 -9.01 7.86 -5.03
N GLN A 302 -9.32 9.13 -4.76
CA GLN A 302 -10.64 9.68 -5.08
C GLN A 302 -10.87 9.69 -6.61
N TRP A 303 -9.81 9.89 -7.42
CA TRP A 303 -9.82 9.72 -8.88
C TRP A 303 -9.63 8.25 -9.27
N TRP A 304 -8.53 7.64 -8.81
CA TRP A 304 -8.03 6.33 -9.22
C TRP A 304 -8.41 5.25 -8.21
N GLY A 305 -9.59 4.64 -8.35
CA GLY A 305 -10.12 3.63 -7.41
C GLY A 305 -11.47 3.99 -6.80
N ASN A 306 -11.90 5.27 -6.89
CA ASN A 306 -13.25 5.66 -6.53
C ASN A 306 -14.04 6.17 -7.75
N GLN A 307 -13.57 7.21 -8.45
CA GLN A 307 -14.25 7.69 -9.65
C GLN A 307 -13.98 6.81 -10.88
N VAL A 308 -12.77 6.30 -11.06
CA VAL A 308 -12.47 5.30 -12.09
C VAL A 308 -12.17 3.98 -11.38
N LEU A 309 -13.09 3.02 -11.46
CA LEU A 309 -12.90 1.70 -10.87
C LEU A 309 -12.22 0.73 -11.85
N PRO A 310 -11.43 -0.24 -11.35
CA PRO A 310 -10.96 -1.34 -12.19
C PRO A 310 -12.12 -2.22 -12.64
N ALA A 311 -12.11 -2.71 -13.87
CA ALA A 311 -13.16 -3.61 -14.38
C ALA A 311 -13.06 -5.02 -13.77
N SER A 312 -11.87 -5.40 -13.31
CA SER A 312 -11.62 -6.69 -12.65
C SER A 312 -10.45 -6.58 -11.67
N THR A 313 -10.21 -7.64 -10.91
CA THR A 313 -9.04 -7.75 -10.03
C THR A 313 -7.70 -7.77 -10.79
N SER A 314 -7.70 -8.09 -12.08
CA SER A 314 -6.50 -7.99 -12.92
C SER A 314 -6.21 -6.55 -13.39
N ASP A 315 -7.19 -5.66 -13.32
CA ASP A 315 -7.07 -4.26 -13.73
C ASP A 315 -6.71 -3.32 -12.57
N VAL A 316 -6.65 -3.82 -11.32
CA VAL A 316 -6.44 -3.00 -10.10
C VAL A 316 -5.13 -2.22 -10.11
N TRP A 317 -4.10 -2.67 -10.83
CA TRP A 317 -2.82 -2.00 -10.90
C TRP A 317 -2.92 -0.59 -11.52
N ILE A 318 -3.93 -0.33 -12.39
CA ILE A 318 -4.17 1.01 -12.93
C ILE A 318 -4.54 1.95 -11.78
N SER A 319 -5.49 1.56 -10.95
CA SER A 319 -5.95 2.37 -9.82
C SER A 319 -4.87 2.52 -8.74
N ASP A 320 -4.32 1.41 -8.28
CA ASP A 320 -3.37 1.41 -7.15
C ASP A 320 -1.99 1.88 -7.57
N GLY A 321 -1.55 1.55 -8.81
CA GLY A 321 -0.31 2.05 -9.38
C GLY A 321 -0.35 3.54 -9.67
N LEU A 322 -1.46 4.08 -10.26
CA LEU A 322 -1.63 5.52 -10.46
C LEU A 322 -1.71 6.27 -9.14
N SER A 323 -2.47 5.75 -8.17
CA SER A 323 -2.54 6.37 -6.85
C SER A 323 -1.15 6.42 -6.19
N ARG A 324 -0.38 5.34 -6.30
CA ARG A 324 1.00 5.29 -5.80
C ARG A 324 1.92 6.25 -6.56
N TYR A 325 1.80 6.34 -7.89
CA TYR A 325 2.57 7.28 -8.70
C TYR A 325 2.19 8.75 -8.42
N SER A 326 0.95 9.00 -8.00
CA SER A 326 0.51 10.34 -7.61
C SER A 326 1.27 10.92 -6.41
N GLU A 327 1.89 10.06 -5.59
CA GLU A 327 2.83 10.53 -4.54
C GLU A 327 4.05 11.24 -5.14
N GLU A 328 4.57 10.74 -6.28
CA GLU A 328 5.67 11.38 -7.02
C GLU A 328 5.22 12.67 -7.68
N LEU A 329 4.07 12.63 -8.39
CA LEU A 329 3.52 13.81 -9.06
C LEU A 329 3.28 14.96 -8.08
N TYR A 330 2.73 14.66 -6.90
CA TYR A 330 2.57 15.61 -5.83
C TYR A 330 3.92 16.11 -5.29
N ALA A 331 4.84 15.21 -4.97
CA ALA A 331 6.14 15.57 -4.42
C ALA A 331 6.95 16.44 -5.40
N GLU A 332 6.90 16.13 -6.70
CA GLU A 332 7.54 16.94 -7.74
C GLU A 332 6.93 18.35 -7.82
N GLN A 333 5.60 18.43 -7.80
CA GLN A 333 4.86 19.69 -7.95
C GLN A 333 4.94 20.58 -6.70
N ALA A 334 4.74 20.01 -5.51
CA ALA A 334 4.63 20.74 -4.26
C ALA A 334 6.00 21.06 -3.62
N ILE A 335 6.97 20.16 -3.76
CA ILE A 335 8.27 20.24 -3.07
C ILE A 335 9.42 20.46 -4.07
N GLY A 336 9.33 19.81 -5.23
CA GLY A 336 10.29 19.93 -6.32
C GLY A 336 10.88 18.61 -6.78
N LYS A 337 11.63 18.67 -7.90
CA LYS A 337 12.13 17.50 -8.63
C LYS A 337 12.91 16.48 -7.76
N GLU A 338 13.72 16.94 -6.83
CA GLU A 338 14.48 16.05 -5.94
C GLU A 338 13.59 15.22 -5.01
N ALA A 339 12.43 15.77 -4.59
CA ALA A 339 11.46 15.02 -3.80
C ALA A 339 10.75 13.95 -4.63
N GLY A 340 10.40 14.26 -5.89
CA GLY A 340 9.88 13.28 -6.84
C GLY A 340 10.88 12.14 -7.09
N LEU A 341 12.15 12.45 -7.34
CA LEU A 341 13.20 11.43 -7.55
C LEU A 341 13.39 10.51 -6.33
N ARG A 342 13.24 11.04 -5.09
CA ARG A 342 13.26 10.20 -3.89
C ARG A 342 12.06 9.24 -3.84
N ALA A 343 10.88 9.68 -4.25
CA ALA A 343 9.71 8.81 -4.34
C ALA A 343 9.91 7.68 -5.36
N ILE A 344 10.47 8.00 -6.53
CA ILE A 344 10.82 7.01 -7.56
C ILE A 344 11.83 5.98 -7.04
N ASP A 345 12.84 6.41 -6.30
CA ASP A 345 13.84 5.52 -5.72
C ASP A 345 13.21 4.55 -4.70
N GLU A 346 12.27 5.02 -3.88
CA GLU A 346 11.49 4.17 -2.96
C GLU A 346 10.57 3.19 -3.70
N PHE A 347 9.93 3.61 -4.80
CA PHE A 347 9.11 2.73 -5.63
C PHE A 347 9.96 1.63 -6.26
N ALA A 348 11.17 1.95 -6.74
CA ALA A 348 12.08 0.96 -7.30
C ALA A 348 12.51 -0.08 -6.24
N VAL A 349 12.84 0.36 -5.02
CA VAL A 349 13.12 -0.55 -3.90
C VAL A 349 11.91 -1.43 -3.60
N GLY A 350 10.72 -0.84 -3.48
CA GLY A 350 9.48 -1.58 -3.22
C GLY A 350 9.13 -2.60 -4.31
N ALA A 351 9.37 -2.25 -5.59
CA ALA A 351 9.15 -3.15 -6.72
C ALA A 351 10.10 -4.37 -6.70
N LEU A 352 11.33 -4.19 -6.18
CA LEU A 352 12.33 -5.25 -6.08
C LEU A 352 12.11 -6.21 -4.90
N MET A 353 11.24 -5.89 -3.96
CA MET A 353 11.02 -6.73 -2.76
C MET A 353 10.47 -8.11 -3.12
N TYR A 354 9.57 -8.17 -4.11
CA TYR A 354 8.87 -9.39 -4.54
C TYR A 354 8.72 -9.45 -6.07
N ASP A 355 9.74 -9.03 -6.82
CA ASP A 355 9.74 -8.87 -8.27
C ASP A 355 9.48 -10.15 -9.07
N GLU A 356 9.70 -11.32 -8.44
CA GLU A 356 9.50 -12.64 -9.04
C GLU A 356 8.12 -13.27 -8.72
N SER A 357 7.30 -12.64 -7.85
CA SER A 357 6.07 -13.25 -7.33
C SER A 357 4.99 -13.47 -8.39
N ALA A 358 4.75 -12.48 -9.24
CA ALA A 358 3.81 -12.57 -10.35
C ALA A 358 4.04 -11.45 -11.38
N PRO A 359 3.64 -11.64 -12.65
CA PRO A 359 3.46 -10.54 -13.59
C PRO A 359 2.29 -9.64 -13.13
N ILE A 360 2.32 -8.36 -13.47
CA ILE A 360 1.23 -7.41 -13.14
C ILE A 360 -0.12 -7.88 -13.72
N ALA A 361 -0.13 -8.40 -14.94
CA ALA A 361 -1.33 -8.95 -15.58
C ALA A 361 -1.98 -10.12 -14.79
N GLN A 362 -1.27 -10.69 -13.83
CA GLN A 362 -1.77 -11.76 -12.95
C GLN A 362 -1.99 -11.28 -11.51
N SER A 363 -2.15 -9.98 -11.29
CA SER A 363 -2.39 -9.38 -9.97
C SER A 363 -3.56 -9.99 -9.19
N ALA A 364 -4.56 -10.55 -9.88
CA ALA A 364 -5.67 -11.29 -9.27
C ALA A 364 -5.24 -12.51 -8.42
N ARG A 365 -4.00 -13.00 -8.58
CA ARG A 365 -3.43 -14.10 -7.76
C ARG A 365 -2.82 -13.61 -6.45
N LEU A 366 -2.59 -12.32 -6.32
CA LEU A 366 -1.96 -11.73 -5.16
C LEU A 366 -3.01 -11.38 -4.09
N VAL A 367 -2.67 -11.65 -2.85
CA VAL A 367 -3.53 -11.28 -1.71
C VAL A 367 -3.52 -9.76 -1.54
N PRO A 368 -4.66 -9.08 -1.59
CA PRO A 368 -4.73 -7.65 -1.35
C PRO A 368 -4.03 -7.25 -0.03
N TYR A 369 -3.35 -6.11 -0.02
CA TYR A 369 -2.58 -5.56 1.10
C TYR A 369 -1.34 -6.38 1.54
N SER A 370 -1.03 -7.52 0.91
CA SER A 370 0.21 -8.27 1.18
C SER A 370 1.46 -7.50 0.71
N GLY A 371 2.65 -7.94 1.15
CA GLY A 371 3.92 -7.41 0.65
C GLY A 371 4.09 -7.61 -0.85
N GLU A 372 3.69 -8.79 -1.35
CA GLU A 372 3.68 -9.13 -2.77
C GLU A 372 2.77 -8.20 -3.57
N TYR A 373 1.56 -7.95 -3.07
CA TYR A 373 0.62 -7.02 -3.70
C TYR A 373 1.19 -5.60 -3.76
N ARG A 374 1.72 -5.08 -2.65
CA ARG A 374 2.34 -3.75 -2.62
C ARG A 374 3.52 -3.66 -3.57
N SER A 375 4.35 -4.70 -3.64
CA SER A 375 5.51 -4.73 -4.53
C SER A 375 5.12 -4.72 -6.00
N VAL A 376 4.23 -5.63 -6.42
CA VAL A 376 3.89 -5.85 -7.82
C VAL A 376 2.84 -4.85 -8.32
N VAL A 377 1.73 -4.67 -7.57
CA VAL A 377 0.59 -3.86 -8.03
C VAL A 377 0.85 -2.38 -7.82
N MET A 378 1.32 -2.00 -6.62
CA MET A 378 1.50 -0.59 -6.29
C MET A 378 2.86 -0.05 -6.76
N ASN A 379 3.98 -0.64 -6.31
CA ASN A 379 5.30 -0.07 -6.57
C ASN A 379 5.78 -0.33 -8.00
N LYS A 380 5.72 -1.57 -8.51
CA LYS A 380 6.05 -1.85 -9.92
C LYS A 380 5.04 -1.15 -10.85
N GLY A 381 3.74 -1.12 -10.48
CA GLY A 381 2.72 -0.33 -11.19
C GLY A 381 3.07 1.16 -11.27
N ALA A 382 3.46 1.79 -10.16
CA ALA A 382 3.89 3.19 -10.14
C ALA A 382 5.13 3.43 -11.03
N MET A 383 6.10 2.51 -11.00
CA MET A 383 7.26 2.57 -11.90
C MET A 383 6.88 2.45 -13.38
N LEU A 384 5.83 1.67 -13.71
CA LEU A 384 5.33 1.63 -15.09
C LEU A 384 4.80 2.99 -15.54
N PHE A 385 4.05 3.69 -14.70
CA PHE A 385 3.58 5.04 -15.02
C PHE A 385 4.74 6.04 -15.15
N HIS A 386 5.77 5.91 -14.31
CA HIS A 386 6.98 6.72 -14.42
C HIS A 386 7.72 6.48 -15.75
N MET A 387 7.93 5.22 -16.10
CA MET A 387 8.55 4.83 -17.39
C MET A 387 7.69 5.28 -18.58
N LEU A 388 6.36 5.11 -18.49
CA LEU A 388 5.43 5.55 -19.53
C LEU A 388 5.51 7.07 -19.75
N ARG A 389 5.59 7.86 -18.65
CA ARG A 389 5.81 9.31 -18.73
C ARG A 389 7.14 9.66 -19.42
N ALA A 390 8.20 8.89 -19.15
CA ALA A 390 9.50 9.09 -19.80
C ALA A 390 9.47 8.76 -21.30
N GLU A 391 8.76 7.70 -21.70
CA GLU A 391 8.60 7.26 -23.08
C GLU A 391 7.76 8.23 -23.94
N MET A 392 6.60 8.64 -23.43
CA MET A 392 5.67 9.46 -24.20
C MET A 392 5.84 10.96 -23.99
N GLY A 393 6.62 11.37 -23.00
CA GLY A 393 6.82 12.76 -22.60
C GLY A 393 5.72 13.32 -21.68
N ASP A 394 6.10 14.30 -20.87
CA ASP A 394 5.25 14.86 -19.79
C ASP A 394 3.90 15.39 -20.30
N SER A 395 3.89 16.12 -21.42
CA SER A 395 2.67 16.71 -22.00
C SER A 395 1.67 15.64 -22.46
N ALA A 396 2.15 14.61 -23.16
CA ALA A 396 1.33 13.50 -23.64
C ALA A 396 0.80 12.67 -22.47
N PHE A 397 1.64 12.42 -21.45
CA PHE A 397 1.25 11.68 -20.24
C PHE A 397 0.14 12.39 -19.47
N LYS A 398 0.29 13.69 -19.17
CA LYS A 398 -0.74 14.48 -18.49
C LYS A 398 -2.04 14.55 -19.31
N SER A 399 -1.93 14.68 -20.62
CA SER A 399 -3.08 14.62 -21.53
C SER A 399 -3.79 13.26 -21.47
N ALA A 400 -3.04 12.15 -21.43
CA ALA A 400 -3.61 10.81 -21.30
C ALA A 400 -4.39 10.65 -19.99
N LEU A 401 -3.84 11.09 -18.86
CA LEU A 401 -4.52 11.00 -17.55
C LEU A 401 -5.83 11.80 -17.54
N ARG A 402 -5.83 13.05 -18.06
CA ARG A 402 -7.04 13.86 -18.17
C ARG A 402 -8.09 13.21 -19.06
N GLN A 403 -7.71 12.68 -20.22
CA GLN A 403 -8.63 12.00 -21.14
C GLN A 403 -9.18 10.72 -20.52
N PHE A 404 -8.33 9.96 -19.80
CA PHE A 404 -8.74 8.73 -19.12
C PHE A 404 -9.78 9.01 -18.04
N TYR A 405 -9.52 10.00 -17.16
CA TYR A 405 -10.47 10.41 -16.15
C TYR A 405 -11.77 10.93 -16.77
N ALA A 406 -11.70 11.86 -17.72
CA ALA A 406 -12.89 12.45 -18.37
C ALA A 406 -13.79 11.39 -19.02
N LYS A 407 -13.21 10.33 -19.61
CA LYS A 407 -13.95 9.26 -20.29
C LYS A 407 -14.55 8.22 -19.32
N TYR A 408 -13.82 7.90 -18.24
CA TYR A 408 -14.16 6.79 -17.33
C TYR A 408 -14.64 7.24 -15.94
N LYS A 409 -14.74 8.55 -15.68
CA LYS A 409 -15.36 9.09 -14.46
C LYS A 409 -16.75 8.47 -14.24
N GLY A 410 -16.99 7.88 -13.07
CA GLY A 410 -18.20 7.17 -12.71
C GLY A 410 -18.35 5.79 -13.37
N LYS A 411 -17.30 5.24 -14.00
CA LYS A 411 -17.33 3.96 -14.72
C LYS A 411 -16.20 3.03 -14.28
N THR A 412 -16.21 1.83 -14.83
CA THR A 412 -15.10 0.88 -14.77
C THR A 412 -14.23 1.01 -16.03
N ALA A 413 -12.93 0.72 -15.87
CA ALA A 413 -11.98 0.70 -16.97
C ALA A 413 -11.10 -0.56 -16.92
N THR A 414 -10.76 -1.08 -18.10
CA THR A 414 -9.82 -2.18 -18.29
C THR A 414 -8.41 -1.64 -18.57
N VAL A 415 -7.41 -2.52 -18.51
CA VAL A 415 -6.04 -2.22 -18.97
C VAL A 415 -6.05 -1.75 -20.41
N ALA A 416 -6.76 -2.43 -21.31
CA ALA A 416 -6.85 -2.07 -22.72
C ALA A 416 -7.46 -0.67 -22.95
N ASP A 417 -8.39 -0.24 -22.10
CA ASP A 417 -8.97 1.10 -22.16
C ASP A 417 -7.93 2.19 -21.89
N PHE A 418 -7.08 1.97 -20.87
CA PHE A 418 -5.98 2.88 -20.54
C PHE A 418 -4.90 2.87 -21.63
N GLU A 419 -4.47 1.69 -22.10
CA GLU A 419 -3.49 1.53 -23.17
C GLU A 419 -3.89 2.29 -24.43
N ASN A 420 -5.14 2.15 -24.87
CA ASN A 420 -5.64 2.85 -26.05
C ASN A 420 -5.58 4.37 -25.93
N ILE A 421 -5.88 4.91 -24.75
CA ILE A 421 -5.79 6.36 -24.49
C ILE A 421 -4.33 6.80 -24.47
N ALA A 422 -3.45 6.07 -23.81
CA ALA A 422 -2.03 6.39 -23.73
C ALA A 422 -1.38 6.40 -25.13
N ILE A 423 -1.64 5.37 -25.95
CA ILE A 423 -1.15 5.28 -27.33
C ILE A 423 -1.70 6.44 -28.18
N SER A 424 -2.99 6.76 -28.07
CA SER A 424 -3.59 7.87 -28.80
C SER A 424 -2.98 9.22 -28.41
N ALA A 425 -2.77 9.46 -27.12
CA ALA A 425 -2.16 10.69 -26.61
C ALA A 425 -0.69 10.81 -27.01
N ALA A 426 0.06 9.72 -26.98
CA ALA A 426 1.45 9.70 -27.44
C ALA A 426 1.54 10.03 -28.93
N ASN A 427 0.74 9.37 -29.76
CA ASN A 427 0.72 9.61 -31.22
C ASN A 427 0.35 11.06 -31.58
N ALA A 428 -0.59 11.66 -30.84
CA ALA A 428 -0.99 13.05 -31.06
C ALA A 428 0.10 14.09 -30.72
N ASN A 429 1.11 13.70 -29.92
CA ASN A 429 2.17 14.58 -29.46
C ASN A 429 3.52 14.32 -30.16
N VAL A 430 3.57 13.43 -31.16
CA VAL A 430 4.79 13.15 -31.92
C VAL A 430 5.23 14.39 -32.69
N LYS A 431 6.51 14.75 -32.55
CA LYS A 431 7.10 15.86 -33.33
C LYS A 431 7.23 15.46 -34.79
N PRO A 432 6.99 16.39 -35.74
CA PRO A 432 7.17 16.10 -37.15
C PRO A 432 8.56 15.49 -37.46
N GLY A 433 8.55 14.35 -38.16
CA GLY A 433 9.79 13.64 -38.54
C GLY A 433 10.29 12.61 -37.52
N ASN A 434 9.62 12.42 -36.40
CA ASN A 434 9.90 11.34 -35.46
C ASN A 434 8.86 10.22 -35.56
N ASP A 435 9.25 9.01 -35.22
CA ASP A 435 8.32 7.89 -35.04
C ASP A 435 7.65 7.95 -33.65
N PRO A 436 6.41 7.50 -33.50
CA PRO A 436 5.77 7.38 -32.22
C PRO A 436 6.44 6.30 -31.35
N PRO A 437 6.42 6.41 -30.01
CA PRO A 437 6.96 5.39 -29.13
C PRO A 437 6.14 4.08 -29.26
N ASN A 438 6.83 2.94 -29.20
CA ASN A 438 6.18 1.62 -29.24
C ASN A 438 5.54 1.25 -27.91
N LEU A 439 4.45 1.92 -27.55
CA LEU A 439 3.76 1.66 -26.29
C LEU A 439 3.09 0.27 -26.23
N GLN A 440 2.72 -0.33 -27.37
CA GLN A 440 2.21 -1.71 -27.36
C GLN A 440 3.29 -2.70 -26.90
N GLY A 441 4.49 -2.58 -27.41
CA GLY A 441 5.65 -3.36 -26.96
C GLY A 441 5.99 -3.10 -25.50
N PHE A 442 5.91 -1.83 -25.07
CA PHE A 442 6.10 -1.44 -23.67
C PHE A 442 5.12 -2.16 -22.73
N PHE A 443 3.81 -2.06 -22.96
CA PHE A 443 2.82 -2.72 -22.12
C PHE A 443 2.95 -4.24 -22.16
N ALA A 444 3.13 -4.83 -23.35
CA ALA A 444 3.25 -6.28 -23.51
C ALA A 444 4.40 -6.85 -22.65
N GLN A 445 5.56 -6.24 -22.63
CA GLN A 445 6.71 -6.75 -21.87
C GLN A 445 6.55 -6.51 -20.35
N TRP A 446 6.18 -5.30 -19.93
CA TRP A 446 6.16 -4.94 -18.52
C TRP A 446 4.97 -5.52 -17.74
N LEU A 447 3.83 -5.74 -18.41
CA LEU A 447 2.66 -6.33 -17.76
C LEU A 447 2.73 -7.86 -17.66
N ASN A 448 3.37 -8.53 -18.66
CA ASN A 448 3.37 -9.99 -18.71
C ASN A 448 4.65 -10.64 -18.20
N SER A 449 5.69 -9.88 -17.89
CA SER A 449 6.97 -10.42 -17.43
C SER A 449 7.19 -10.19 -15.93
N THR A 450 7.85 -11.18 -15.31
CA THR A 450 8.42 -11.08 -13.97
C THR A 450 9.87 -10.63 -14.03
N GLY A 451 10.44 -10.30 -12.89
CA GLY A 451 11.81 -9.83 -12.78
C GLY A 451 11.99 -8.37 -13.20
N ILE A 452 13.20 -7.87 -13.00
CA ILE A 452 13.60 -6.49 -13.27
C ILE A 452 15.02 -6.54 -13.88
N PRO A 453 15.26 -5.85 -15.02
CA PRO A 453 16.56 -5.88 -15.70
C PRO A 453 17.67 -5.28 -14.83
N GLU A 454 18.87 -5.81 -14.96
CA GLU A 454 20.10 -5.28 -14.36
C GLU A 454 21.10 -4.97 -15.48
N PHE A 455 21.56 -3.71 -15.55
CA PHE A 455 22.43 -3.28 -16.63
C PHE A 455 23.89 -3.33 -16.22
N THR A 456 24.70 -4.01 -17.04
CA THR A 456 26.17 -3.97 -16.98
C THR A 456 26.70 -3.23 -18.17
N LEU A 457 27.58 -2.25 -17.94
CA LEU A 457 28.17 -1.40 -18.96
C LEU A 457 29.65 -1.74 -19.17
N GLU A 458 30.01 -2.09 -20.40
CA GLU A 458 31.37 -2.28 -20.84
C GLU A 458 31.68 -1.27 -21.96
N TYR A 459 32.80 -0.56 -21.90
CA TYR A 459 33.14 0.42 -22.93
C TYR A 459 34.63 0.70 -23.06
N VAL A 460 35.02 1.23 -24.24
CA VAL A 460 36.34 1.78 -24.54
C VAL A 460 36.18 3.17 -25.12
N VAL A 461 37.07 4.09 -24.73
CA VAL A 461 37.08 5.49 -25.20
C VAL A 461 38.22 5.69 -26.16
N TYR A 462 37.93 6.17 -27.38
CA TYR A 462 38.91 6.52 -28.42
C TYR A 462 38.93 8.03 -28.61
N ARG A 463 40.13 8.59 -28.79
CA ARG A 463 40.29 10.00 -29.22
C ARG A 463 40.06 10.08 -30.72
N THR A 464 39.29 11.06 -31.18
CA THR A 464 39.04 11.36 -32.59
C THR A 464 39.57 12.75 -32.93
N ARG A 465 39.49 13.15 -34.20
CA ARG A 465 39.91 14.51 -34.61
C ARG A 465 39.01 15.62 -34.06
N LYS A 466 37.73 15.31 -33.73
CA LYS A 466 36.71 16.29 -33.31
C LYS A 466 36.20 16.08 -31.87
N GLY A 467 36.83 15.18 -31.11
CA GLY A 467 36.37 14.83 -29.75
C GLY A 467 36.74 13.41 -29.37
N PHE A 468 35.79 12.68 -28.80
CA PHE A 468 35.97 11.32 -28.33
C PHE A 468 34.85 10.43 -28.85
N ARG A 469 35.18 9.18 -29.14
CA ARG A 469 34.20 8.12 -29.50
C ARG A 469 34.24 7.06 -28.45
N ILE A 470 33.06 6.72 -27.97
CA ILE A 470 32.83 5.66 -26.98
C ILE A 470 32.16 4.50 -27.71
N ILE A 471 32.79 3.35 -27.67
CA ILE A 471 32.25 2.11 -28.23
C ILE A 471 32.07 1.17 -27.04
N GLY A 472 30.92 0.58 -26.91
CA GLY A 472 30.64 -0.29 -25.77
C GLY A 472 29.42 -1.15 -25.96
N LYS A 473 29.07 -1.85 -24.88
CA LYS A 473 27.93 -2.74 -24.80
C LYS A 473 27.20 -2.52 -23.51
N ILE A 474 25.87 -2.57 -23.55
CA ILE A 474 25.01 -2.70 -22.38
C ILE A 474 24.49 -4.13 -22.37
N LYS A 475 24.74 -4.85 -21.27
CA LYS A 475 24.29 -6.23 -21.06
C LYS A 475 23.18 -6.28 -20.01
N GLN A 476 22.22 -7.19 -20.18
CA GLN A 476 21.19 -7.53 -19.18
C GLN A 476 20.92 -9.03 -19.18
N PRO A 477 20.60 -9.64 -18.02
CA PRO A 477 20.37 -11.09 -17.94
C PRO A 477 19.01 -11.53 -18.48
N ILE A 478 18.04 -10.60 -18.62
CA ILE A 478 16.65 -10.88 -19.03
C ILE A 478 16.44 -10.33 -20.44
N ASP A 479 16.25 -11.21 -21.41
CA ASP A 479 16.12 -10.87 -22.84
C ASP A 479 14.75 -10.31 -23.25
N THR A 480 13.75 -10.44 -22.41
CA THR A 480 12.37 -10.00 -22.67
C THR A 480 12.20 -8.48 -22.62
N PHE A 481 13.12 -7.75 -21.97
CA PHE A 481 13.01 -6.29 -21.85
C PHE A 481 13.75 -5.55 -22.96
N SER A 482 13.03 -4.66 -23.62
CA SER A 482 13.56 -3.77 -24.66
C SER A 482 13.07 -2.34 -24.41
N MET A 483 14.02 -1.39 -24.29
CA MET A 483 13.68 -0.01 -23.94
C MET A 483 14.75 1.00 -24.37
N PRO A 484 14.39 2.23 -24.74
CA PRO A 484 15.33 3.32 -24.87
C PRO A 484 15.88 3.70 -23.49
N THR A 485 17.19 3.72 -23.36
CA THR A 485 17.88 3.96 -22.09
C THR A 485 18.85 5.12 -22.22
N GLN A 486 18.86 6.02 -21.25
CA GLN A 486 19.76 7.16 -21.24
C GLN A 486 21.18 6.75 -20.83
N LEU A 487 22.17 7.14 -21.62
CA LEU A 487 23.59 7.05 -21.30
C LEU A 487 24.09 8.46 -21.01
N ARG A 488 24.37 8.77 -19.75
CA ARG A 488 25.01 10.04 -19.37
C ARG A 488 26.50 9.88 -19.35
N ILE A 489 27.19 10.84 -19.98
CA ILE A 489 28.65 10.91 -20.10
C ILE A 489 29.10 12.20 -19.43
N ASP A 490 29.65 12.09 -18.23
CA ASP A 490 30.27 13.21 -17.53
C ASP A 490 31.64 13.47 -18.20
N THR A 491 31.82 14.65 -18.77
CA THR A 491 33.05 15.04 -19.47
C THR A 491 33.86 16.06 -18.67
N GLU A 492 35.08 16.37 -19.11
CA GLU A 492 35.87 17.50 -18.55
C GLU A 492 35.18 18.85 -18.79
N GLY A 493 34.24 18.91 -19.76
CA GLY A 493 33.34 20.02 -20.02
C GLY A 493 31.94 19.75 -19.49
N ASN A 494 30.88 20.14 -20.24
CA ASN A 494 29.51 19.87 -19.91
C ASN A 494 29.20 18.38 -20.09
N PRO A 495 28.38 17.78 -19.19
CA PRO A 495 27.91 16.40 -19.37
C PRO A 495 27.03 16.30 -20.62
N GLU A 496 27.13 15.18 -21.32
CA GLU A 496 26.32 14.85 -22.48
C GLU A 496 25.42 13.64 -22.16
N THR A 497 24.20 13.64 -22.70
CA THR A 497 23.27 12.50 -22.59
C THR A 497 22.94 11.98 -23.98
N LYS A 498 23.03 10.67 -24.17
CA LYS A 498 22.68 9.96 -25.41
C LYS A 498 21.62 8.92 -25.07
N THR A 499 20.74 8.59 -26.02
CA THR A 499 19.78 7.49 -25.87
C THR A 499 20.31 6.28 -26.62
N ILE A 500 20.26 5.12 -25.99
CA ILE A 500 20.66 3.82 -26.52
C ILE A 500 19.46 2.89 -26.41
N ASP A 501 19.11 2.21 -27.48
CA ASP A 501 18.08 1.17 -27.46
C ASP A 501 18.70 -0.12 -26.92
N VAL A 502 18.28 -0.50 -25.71
CA VAL A 502 18.70 -1.76 -25.08
C VAL A 502 17.72 -2.85 -25.45
N THR A 503 18.19 -3.89 -26.14
CA THR A 503 17.38 -5.01 -26.63
C THR A 503 18.09 -6.33 -26.43
N GLY A 504 17.35 -7.38 -26.05
CA GLY A 504 17.95 -8.69 -25.79
C GLY A 504 18.94 -8.68 -24.63
N THR A 505 19.87 -9.63 -24.63
CA THR A 505 20.86 -9.79 -23.54
C THR A 505 22.09 -8.92 -23.69
N GLU A 506 22.37 -8.41 -24.89
CA GLU A 506 23.54 -7.56 -25.21
C GLU A 506 23.18 -6.57 -26.29
N SER A 507 23.46 -5.28 -26.08
CA SER A 507 23.24 -4.19 -27.05
C SER A 507 24.51 -3.39 -27.24
N ASP A 508 25.04 -3.44 -28.47
CA ASP A 508 26.20 -2.64 -28.86
C ASP A 508 25.83 -1.18 -29.05
N PHE A 509 26.71 -0.26 -28.64
CA PHE A 509 26.53 1.16 -28.91
C PHE A 509 27.81 1.85 -29.33
N MET A 510 27.64 2.91 -30.10
CA MET A 510 28.73 3.84 -30.49
C MET A 510 28.19 5.27 -30.38
N VAL A 511 28.82 6.06 -29.52
CA VAL A 511 28.45 7.47 -29.32
C VAL A 511 29.69 8.37 -29.40
N GLU A 512 29.46 9.62 -29.77
CA GLU A 512 30.52 10.62 -29.83
C GLU A 512 30.27 11.74 -28.85
N THR A 513 31.33 12.27 -28.22
CA THR A 513 31.29 13.41 -27.29
C THR A 513 32.34 14.43 -27.69
N PHE A 514 32.08 15.70 -27.41
CA PHE A 514 33.05 16.77 -27.59
C PHE A 514 34.08 16.80 -26.48
N GLY A 515 33.63 16.69 -25.24
CA GLY A 515 34.48 16.69 -24.05
C GLY A 515 35.07 15.31 -23.79
N ARG A 516 36.27 15.29 -23.15
CA ARG A 516 36.86 14.04 -22.68
C ARG A 516 36.05 13.41 -21.60
N PRO A 517 35.57 12.16 -21.75
CA PRO A 517 34.88 11.45 -20.68
C PRO A 517 35.74 11.29 -19.44
N LYS A 518 35.15 11.59 -18.26
CA LYS A 518 35.82 11.37 -16.97
C LYS A 518 35.89 9.88 -16.68
N PRO A 519 36.95 9.39 -16.01
CA PRO A 519 37.00 8.00 -15.53
C PRO A 519 35.79 7.68 -14.63
N GLY A 520 35.06 6.60 -14.93
CA GLY A 520 33.84 6.23 -14.21
C GLY A 520 32.66 7.20 -14.41
N GLY A 521 32.77 8.17 -15.32
CA GLY A 521 31.73 9.18 -15.55
C GLY A 521 30.64 8.76 -16.56
N ILE A 522 30.66 7.53 -17.06
CA ILE A 522 29.63 7.03 -17.97
C ILE A 522 28.63 6.20 -17.16
N LYS A 523 27.37 6.64 -17.16
CA LYS A 523 26.30 6.05 -16.32
C LYS A 523 25.08 5.71 -17.18
N VAL A 524 24.55 4.50 -16.97
CA VAL A 524 23.31 4.04 -17.60
C VAL A 524 22.14 4.52 -16.75
N ASP A 525 21.19 5.19 -17.37
CA ASP A 525 19.95 5.70 -16.78
C ASP A 525 20.15 6.40 -15.42
N PRO A 526 20.86 7.54 -15.38
CA PRO A 526 21.17 8.25 -14.15
C PRO A 526 19.96 8.92 -13.49
N ASN A 527 18.88 9.11 -14.25
CA ASN A 527 17.66 9.78 -13.80
C ASN A 527 16.58 8.77 -13.36
N ASN A 528 16.91 7.47 -13.30
CA ASN A 528 15.98 6.40 -12.96
C ASN A 528 14.70 6.43 -13.81
N THR A 529 14.83 6.71 -15.10
CA THR A 529 13.72 6.71 -16.08
C THR A 529 13.26 5.30 -16.43
N VAL A 530 14.05 4.27 -16.08
CA VAL A 530 13.75 2.86 -16.27
C VAL A 530 13.81 2.14 -14.93
N LEU A 531 12.83 1.26 -14.67
CA LEU A 531 12.90 0.34 -13.54
C LEU A 531 14.02 -0.67 -13.79
N LYS A 532 15.07 -0.59 -12.99
CA LYS A 532 16.26 -1.44 -13.08
C LYS A 532 16.70 -1.96 -11.72
N SER A 533 17.36 -3.08 -11.73
CA SER A 533 18.02 -3.64 -10.55
C SER A 533 19.48 -3.14 -10.50
N THR A 534 19.95 -2.91 -9.28
CA THR A 534 21.37 -2.72 -8.97
C THR A 534 21.68 -3.41 -7.65
N PRO A 535 22.95 -3.78 -7.36
CA PRO A 535 23.29 -4.37 -6.06
C PRO A 535 22.82 -3.51 -4.87
N SER A 536 22.92 -2.18 -4.96
CA SER A 536 22.46 -1.27 -3.91
C SER A 536 20.93 -1.33 -3.72
N LEU A 537 20.16 -1.28 -4.79
CA LEU A 537 18.70 -1.38 -4.71
C LEU A 537 18.25 -2.76 -4.18
N ARG A 538 18.92 -3.85 -4.61
CA ARG A 538 18.61 -5.20 -4.10
C ARG A 538 18.93 -5.36 -2.61
N ALA A 539 20.03 -4.78 -2.14
CA ALA A 539 20.34 -4.78 -0.71
C ALA A 539 19.30 -4.01 0.10
N ARG A 540 18.90 -2.82 -0.38
CA ARG A 540 17.82 -2.03 0.25
C ARG A 540 16.47 -2.75 0.21
N ALA A 541 16.12 -3.41 -0.88
CA ALA A 541 14.90 -4.21 -1.00
C ALA A 541 14.89 -5.39 -0.02
N ALA A 542 16.03 -6.05 0.18
CA ALA A 542 16.15 -7.10 1.18
C ALA A 542 16.00 -6.55 2.61
N ILE A 543 16.57 -5.38 2.92
CA ILE A 543 16.37 -4.71 4.22
C ILE A 543 14.90 -4.38 4.42
N ALA A 544 14.25 -3.72 3.46
CA ALA A 544 12.84 -3.33 3.55
C ALA A 544 11.91 -4.54 3.74
N ARG A 545 12.20 -5.66 3.04
CA ARG A 545 11.46 -6.92 3.25
C ARG A 545 11.66 -7.48 4.66
N GLY A 546 12.88 -7.37 5.20
CA GLY A 546 13.17 -7.76 6.57
C GLY A 546 12.42 -6.89 7.59
N GLU A 547 12.32 -5.58 7.34
CA GLU A 547 11.56 -4.65 8.18
C GLU A 547 10.06 -5.00 8.20
N GLU A 548 9.43 -5.30 7.05
CA GLU A 548 8.04 -5.78 7.00
C GLU A 548 7.83 -7.06 7.82
N LEU A 549 8.76 -8.01 7.74
CA LEU A 549 8.68 -9.25 8.50
C LEU A 549 8.86 -9.01 10.02
N ALA A 550 9.74 -8.09 10.40
CA ALA A 550 9.95 -7.72 11.79
C ALA A 550 8.73 -7.00 12.39
N GLU A 551 8.03 -6.15 11.63
CA GLU A 551 6.79 -5.47 12.07
C GLU A 551 5.70 -6.45 12.49
N VAL A 552 5.64 -7.62 11.86
CA VAL A 552 4.67 -8.68 12.21
C VAL A 552 5.26 -9.76 13.14
N GLY A 553 6.42 -9.47 13.76
CA GLY A 553 7.07 -10.36 14.74
C GLY A 553 7.80 -11.58 14.14
N LYS A 554 7.92 -11.68 12.82
CA LYS A 554 8.65 -12.75 12.12
C LYS A 554 10.16 -12.47 12.10
N TYR A 555 10.75 -12.31 13.29
CA TYR A 555 12.14 -11.89 13.44
C TYR A 555 13.16 -12.86 12.82
N TYR A 556 12.87 -14.18 12.81
CA TYR A 556 13.75 -15.16 12.18
C TYR A 556 13.85 -14.91 10.67
N ASP A 557 12.71 -14.77 10.01
CA ASP A 557 12.65 -14.52 8.56
C ASP A 557 13.23 -13.14 8.22
N ALA A 558 13.05 -12.15 9.10
CA ALA A 558 13.66 -10.83 8.97
C ALA A 558 15.20 -10.93 8.97
N VAL A 559 15.78 -11.68 9.90
CA VAL A 559 17.24 -11.91 9.96
C VAL A 559 17.77 -12.52 8.67
N LEU A 560 17.04 -13.47 8.05
CA LEU A 560 17.43 -14.05 6.76
C LEU A 560 17.48 -13.01 5.65
N GLN A 561 16.56 -12.03 5.65
CA GLN A 561 16.56 -10.95 4.67
C GLN A 561 17.72 -9.97 4.91
N TYR A 562 18.03 -9.63 6.15
CA TYR A 562 19.19 -8.79 6.48
C TYR A 562 20.52 -9.46 6.12
N GLN A 563 20.63 -10.78 6.34
CA GLN A 563 21.78 -11.56 5.87
C GLN A 563 21.89 -11.57 4.35
N LYS A 564 20.77 -11.67 3.62
CA LYS A 564 20.74 -11.53 2.17
C LYS A 564 21.25 -10.14 1.75
N ALA A 565 20.85 -9.07 2.42
CA ALA A 565 21.36 -7.72 2.14
C ALA A 565 22.88 -7.65 2.36
N LEU A 566 23.40 -8.21 3.44
CA LEU A 566 24.83 -8.26 3.74
C LEU A 566 25.61 -9.14 2.76
N SER A 567 25.01 -10.19 2.18
CA SER A 567 25.65 -10.99 1.13
C SER A 567 25.83 -10.22 -0.18
N ILE A 568 24.95 -9.24 -0.44
CA ILE A 568 25.02 -8.35 -1.62
C ILE A 568 25.96 -7.17 -1.34
N GLN A 569 25.84 -6.57 -0.16
CA GLN A 569 26.66 -5.44 0.32
C GLN A 569 27.18 -5.73 1.72
N PRO A 570 28.39 -6.30 1.86
CA PRO A 570 28.92 -6.74 3.18
C PRO A 570 29.05 -5.62 4.23
N ASN A 571 29.25 -4.39 3.79
CA ASN A 571 29.46 -3.23 4.67
C ASN A 571 28.19 -2.35 4.75
N ARG A 572 27.02 -2.96 4.93
CA ARG A 572 25.77 -2.21 5.05
C ARG A 572 25.38 -2.03 6.51
N SER A 573 25.63 -0.83 7.05
CA SER A 573 25.36 -0.44 8.43
C SER A 573 23.91 -0.72 8.83
N LEU A 574 22.94 -0.21 8.08
CA LEU A 574 21.51 -0.40 8.37
C LEU A 574 21.11 -1.88 8.48
N ALA A 575 21.68 -2.75 7.64
CA ALA A 575 21.38 -4.19 7.71
C ALA A 575 21.86 -4.82 9.02
N ASN A 576 23.07 -4.45 9.47
CA ASN A 576 23.62 -4.89 10.75
C ASN A 576 22.78 -4.38 11.93
N PHE A 577 22.40 -3.10 11.91
CA PHE A 577 21.55 -2.49 12.92
C PHE A 577 20.20 -3.23 13.03
N ARG A 578 19.47 -3.40 11.91
CA ARG A 578 18.18 -4.10 11.87
C ARG A 578 18.28 -5.56 12.30
N MET A 579 19.36 -6.23 11.95
CA MET A 579 19.64 -7.58 12.42
C MET A 579 19.85 -7.60 13.94
N GLY A 580 20.54 -6.60 14.48
CA GLY A 580 20.70 -6.42 15.92
C GLY A 580 19.35 -6.23 16.64
N GLU A 581 18.45 -5.42 16.11
CA GLU A 581 17.09 -5.25 16.63
C GLU A 581 16.30 -6.55 16.60
N ALA A 582 16.33 -7.29 15.49
CA ALA A 582 15.63 -8.57 15.36
C ALA A 582 16.13 -9.60 16.38
N PHE A 583 17.44 -9.71 16.60
CA PHE A 583 18.02 -10.57 17.62
C PHE A 583 17.67 -10.10 19.04
N PHE A 584 17.61 -8.78 19.28
CA PHE A 584 17.23 -8.23 20.58
C PHE A 584 15.78 -8.64 20.94
N TYR A 585 14.84 -8.50 20.00
CA TYR A 585 13.45 -8.92 20.23
C TYR A 585 13.29 -10.44 20.36
N GLN A 586 14.17 -11.24 19.73
CA GLN A 586 14.26 -12.68 19.97
C GLN A 586 14.91 -13.02 21.32
N LYS A 587 15.34 -12.04 22.11
CA LYS A 587 16.10 -12.20 23.36
C LYS A 587 17.46 -12.90 23.17
N ASN A 588 17.98 -12.91 21.96
CA ASN A 588 19.34 -13.37 21.66
C ASN A 588 20.33 -12.21 21.82
N TYR A 589 20.55 -11.81 23.06
CA TYR A 589 21.33 -10.61 23.39
C TYR A 589 22.81 -10.68 22.96
N GLN A 590 23.38 -11.88 22.90
CA GLN A 590 24.75 -12.04 22.40
C GLN A 590 24.86 -11.76 20.91
N ALA A 591 23.97 -12.34 20.09
CA ALA A 591 23.92 -12.07 18.65
C ALA A 591 23.57 -10.60 18.37
N ALA A 592 22.62 -10.03 19.12
CA ALA A 592 22.25 -8.61 19.02
C ALA A 592 23.44 -7.70 19.27
N ALA A 593 24.19 -7.94 20.37
CA ALA A 593 25.37 -7.13 20.70
C ALA A 593 26.47 -7.23 19.63
N ASN A 594 26.64 -8.36 19.00
CA ASN A 594 27.59 -8.51 17.91
C ASN A 594 27.16 -7.72 16.68
N ALA A 595 25.88 -7.82 16.29
CA ALA A 595 25.33 -7.09 15.13
C ALA A 595 25.41 -5.56 15.34
N PHE A 596 25.09 -5.02 16.52
CA PHE A 596 25.26 -3.60 16.82
C PHE A 596 26.74 -3.15 16.80
N ARG A 597 27.69 -4.01 17.20
CA ARG A 597 29.11 -3.68 17.07
C ARG A 597 29.59 -3.67 15.62
N GLU A 598 29.07 -4.57 14.79
CA GLU A 598 29.34 -4.54 13.35
C GLU A 598 28.76 -3.30 12.68
N ASP A 599 27.55 -2.86 13.09
CA ASP A 599 27.01 -1.54 12.68
C ASP A 599 27.97 -0.41 13.02
N LEU A 600 28.40 -0.32 14.28
CA LEU A 600 29.33 0.71 14.76
C LEU A 600 30.74 0.65 14.14
N ALA A 601 31.14 -0.51 13.60
CA ALA A 601 32.40 -0.67 12.87
C ALA A 601 32.29 -0.28 11.38
N THR A 602 31.07 -0.07 10.90
CA THR A 602 30.78 0.21 9.50
C THR A 602 30.48 1.72 9.35
N VAL A 603 30.93 2.33 8.26
CA VAL A 603 30.59 3.73 7.95
C VAL A 603 29.16 3.78 7.39
N PRO A 604 28.19 4.40 8.09
CA PRO A 604 26.81 4.47 7.61
C PRO A 604 26.69 5.43 6.41
N GLU A 605 25.69 5.22 5.58
CA GLU A 605 25.27 6.23 4.61
C GLU A 605 24.78 7.50 5.35
N PRO A 606 24.89 8.69 4.74
CA PRO A 606 24.50 9.94 5.41
C PRO A 606 23.08 9.94 6.00
N SER A 607 22.13 9.28 5.32
CA SER A 607 20.73 9.12 5.77
C SER A 607 20.56 8.10 6.89
N GLU A 608 21.56 7.28 7.18
CA GLU A 608 21.53 6.17 8.14
C GLU A 608 22.37 6.44 9.38
N LYS A 609 22.98 7.62 9.53
CA LYS A 609 23.84 7.97 10.69
C LYS A 609 23.17 7.78 12.04
N TRP A 610 21.85 7.89 12.09
CA TRP A 610 21.06 7.65 13.29
C TRP A 610 21.20 6.22 13.86
N THR A 611 21.66 5.24 13.07
CA THR A 611 21.91 3.87 13.57
C THR A 611 23.00 3.87 14.65
N GLU A 612 23.98 4.76 14.57
CA GLU A 612 25.08 4.87 15.55
C GLU A 612 24.55 5.15 16.97
N VAL A 613 23.70 6.16 17.13
CA VAL A 613 23.15 6.49 18.46
C VAL A 613 22.29 5.36 18.99
N TRP A 614 21.47 4.74 18.14
CA TRP A 614 20.59 3.65 18.56
C TRP A 614 21.34 2.36 18.82
N SER A 615 22.42 2.06 18.12
CA SER A 615 23.29 0.90 18.41
C SER A 615 23.92 1.03 19.81
N HIS A 616 24.40 2.21 20.20
CA HIS A 616 24.87 2.45 21.56
C HIS A 616 23.73 2.30 22.59
N ILE A 617 22.53 2.79 22.30
CA ILE A 617 21.35 2.64 23.18
C ILE A 617 21.01 1.14 23.37
N TYR A 618 20.95 0.35 22.31
CA TYR A 618 20.66 -1.08 22.41
C TYR A 618 21.77 -1.87 23.12
N LEU A 619 23.03 -1.55 22.90
CA LEU A 619 24.14 -2.13 23.66
C LEU A 619 24.02 -1.82 25.14
N GLY A 620 23.68 -0.59 25.50
CA GLY A 620 23.41 -0.19 26.87
C GLY A 620 22.26 -0.96 27.50
N LYS A 621 21.12 -1.11 26.79
CA LYS A 621 19.98 -1.94 27.22
C LYS A 621 20.37 -3.39 27.45
N ILE A 622 21.17 -3.97 26.54
CA ILE A 622 21.69 -5.35 26.71
C ILE A 622 22.53 -5.46 27.96
N PHE A 623 23.44 -4.51 28.24
CA PHE A 623 24.26 -4.53 29.44
C PHE A 623 23.45 -4.35 30.73
N ASP A 624 22.40 -3.54 30.73
CA ASP A 624 21.47 -3.43 31.85
C ASP A 624 20.77 -4.77 32.13
N LEU A 625 20.25 -5.45 31.09
CA LEU A 625 19.63 -6.78 31.22
C LEU A 625 20.60 -7.86 31.75
N LEU A 626 21.90 -7.71 31.48
CA LEU A 626 22.94 -8.57 31.98
C LEU A 626 23.47 -8.16 33.37
N GLY A 627 22.89 -7.14 34.00
CA GLY A 627 23.33 -6.63 35.31
C GLY A 627 24.64 -5.86 35.28
N GLN A 628 25.12 -5.43 34.10
CA GLN A 628 26.42 -4.77 33.89
C GLN A 628 26.22 -3.25 33.78
N ARG A 629 25.68 -2.63 34.84
CA ARG A 629 25.27 -1.23 34.83
C ARG A 629 26.37 -0.24 34.44
N GLU A 630 27.59 -0.42 34.86
CA GLU A 630 28.72 0.49 34.51
C GLU A 630 28.98 0.46 32.99
N ARG A 631 28.91 -0.72 32.36
CA ARG A 631 29.06 -0.86 30.92
C ARG A 631 27.86 -0.25 30.16
N ALA A 632 26.66 -0.38 30.72
CA ALA A 632 25.47 0.25 30.16
C ALA A 632 25.62 1.78 30.17
N LEU A 633 26.04 2.38 31.31
CA LEU A 633 26.25 3.79 31.41
C LEU A 633 27.34 4.33 30.46
N ASN A 634 28.39 3.54 30.20
CA ASN A 634 29.40 3.90 29.22
C ASN A 634 28.80 3.97 27.79
N GLU A 635 27.98 2.98 27.38
CA GLU A 635 27.33 3.01 26.07
C GLU A 635 26.30 4.15 25.96
N TYR A 636 25.49 4.40 26.98
CA TYR A 636 24.57 5.55 27.00
C TYR A 636 25.35 6.91 26.96
N SER A 637 26.52 6.97 27.55
CA SER A 637 27.38 8.17 27.48
C SER A 637 27.88 8.39 26.04
N LYS A 638 28.26 7.33 25.31
CA LYS A 638 28.63 7.42 23.90
C LYS A 638 27.45 7.86 23.07
N ALA A 639 26.26 7.27 23.26
CA ALA A 639 25.02 7.67 22.57
C ALA A 639 24.72 9.16 22.78
N ARG A 640 24.89 9.68 24.00
CA ARG A 640 24.73 11.12 24.30
C ARG A 640 25.71 11.98 23.53
N GLN A 641 26.97 11.53 23.39
CA GLN A 641 28.03 12.27 22.68
C GLN A 641 27.77 12.41 21.17
N THR A 642 26.97 11.57 20.56
CA THR A 642 26.63 11.72 19.14
C THR A 642 25.82 12.98 18.86
N ASN A 643 25.11 13.52 19.85
CA ASN A 643 24.15 14.62 19.72
C ASN A 643 23.05 14.38 18.68
N ASP A 644 22.87 13.14 18.23
CA ASP A 644 21.78 12.77 17.33
C ASP A 644 20.51 12.49 18.13
N ASN A 645 19.44 13.22 17.83
CA ASN A 645 18.14 13.06 18.49
C ASN A 645 17.09 12.39 17.60
N THR A 646 17.49 11.71 16.55
CA THR A 646 16.57 10.97 15.67
C THR A 646 15.79 9.94 16.48
N GLY A 647 14.47 9.95 16.37
CA GLY A 647 13.59 9.06 17.11
C GLY A 647 13.61 9.29 18.64
N GLN A 648 13.88 10.49 19.11
CA GLN A 648 13.98 10.86 20.56
C GLN A 648 15.11 10.09 21.27
N ALA A 649 16.22 9.89 20.58
CA ALA A 649 17.35 9.14 21.11
C ALA A 649 17.93 9.79 22.37
N GLN A 650 18.04 11.14 22.41
CA GLN A 650 18.62 11.83 23.53
C GLN A 650 17.74 11.79 24.79
N GLU A 651 16.42 11.95 24.65
CA GLU A 651 15.48 11.79 25.76
C GLU A 651 15.50 10.35 26.29
N THR A 652 15.59 9.36 25.38
CA THR A 652 15.73 7.95 25.73
C THR A 652 17.01 7.70 26.53
N VAL A 653 18.13 8.23 26.09
CA VAL A 653 19.42 8.12 26.78
C VAL A 653 19.34 8.72 28.18
N GLU A 654 18.80 9.94 28.35
CA GLU A 654 18.67 10.58 29.64
C GLU A 654 17.76 9.77 30.60
N ALA A 655 16.70 9.18 30.10
CA ALA A 655 15.84 8.28 30.89
C ALA A 655 16.59 7.04 31.36
N LEU A 656 17.35 6.40 30.44
CA LEU A 656 18.11 5.17 30.71
C LEU A 656 19.32 5.40 31.60
N ILE A 657 19.93 6.58 31.59
CA ILE A 657 20.98 6.97 32.55
C ILE A 657 20.38 7.08 33.96
N LYS A 658 19.19 7.63 34.11
CA LYS A 658 18.51 7.77 35.41
C LYS A 658 18.00 6.44 35.96
N LYS A 659 17.49 5.56 35.09
CA LYS A 659 16.90 4.28 35.47
C LYS A 659 17.36 3.16 34.51
N PRO A 660 17.91 2.03 35.05
CA PRO A 660 18.29 0.90 34.20
C PRO A 660 17.13 0.39 33.36
N TYR A 661 17.46 -0.08 32.16
CA TYR A 661 16.49 -0.76 31.32
C TYR A 661 16.08 -2.11 31.94
N THR A 662 14.78 -2.38 31.96
CA THR A 662 14.21 -3.67 32.38
C THR A 662 13.26 -4.20 31.30
N GLU A 663 13.11 -5.51 31.18
CA GLU A 663 12.12 -6.09 30.26
C GLU A 663 10.73 -5.54 30.55
N GLY A 664 10.01 -5.15 29.51
CA GLY A 664 8.67 -4.53 29.61
C GLY A 664 8.68 -3.00 29.65
N THR A 665 9.83 -2.35 29.69
CA THR A 665 9.93 -0.90 29.45
C THR A 665 9.82 -0.66 27.96
N VAL A 666 8.65 -0.23 27.49
CA VAL A 666 8.44 0.09 26.07
C VAL A 666 9.22 1.36 25.72
N VAL A 667 10.27 1.22 24.93
CA VAL A 667 10.96 2.31 24.26
C VAL A 667 11.05 1.90 22.80
N THR A 668 10.06 2.29 22.03
CA THR A 668 10.04 2.04 20.58
C THR A 668 10.83 3.14 19.87
N PRO A 669 11.81 2.80 19.03
CA PRO A 669 12.30 3.77 18.05
C PRO A 669 11.15 4.13 17.12
N ALA A 670 10.91 5.40 16.86
CA ALA A 670 10.08 5.79 15.75
C ALA A 670 10.71 5.20 14.49
N VAL A 671 9.94 4.40 13.75
CA VAL A 671 10.36 3.89 12.44
C VAL A 671 10.68 5.11 11.60
N ALA A 672 11.94 5.32 11.30
CA ALA A 672 12.38 6.34 10.37
C ALA A 672 11.99 5.83 8.96
N THR A 673 10.74 6.07 8.55
CA THR A 673 10.40 6.10 7.14
C THR A 673 11.24 7.22 6.55
N GLY A 674 12.12 6.89 5.61
CA GLY A 674 13.09 7.80 5.02
C GLY A 674 12.44 9.08 4.50
N GLY A 675 12.54 10.14 5.30
CA GLY A 675 12.08 11.47 5.00
C GLY A 675 12.73 12.39 6.04
N SER A 676 13.78 13.08 5.62
CA SER A 676 14.45 14.09 6.42
C SER A 676 13.47 15.21 6.78
N ASP A 677 13.15 15.36 8.07
CA ASP A 677 13.26 16.62 8.79
C ASP A 677 12.81 16.41 10.24
N ALA A 678 13.76 16.61 11.13
CA ALA A 678 13.58 16.52 12.57
C ALA A 678 12.94 17.79 13.09
N SER A 679 11.75 17.70 13.63
CA SER A 679 11.32 18.43 14.84
C SER A 679 9.84 18.13 15.15
N GLY A 680 9.56 17.42 16.24
CA GLY A 680 8.20 17.24 16.74
C GLY A 680 8.13 16.38 18.00
N LYS A 681 7.86 17.00 19.13
CA LYS A 681 7.66 16.34 20.43
C LYS A 681 6.34 15.57 20.44
N GLY A 682 6.38 14.25 20.54
CA GLY A 682 5.22 13.39 20.78
C GLY A 682 5.54 12.31 21.82
N LYS A 683 4.66 12.10 22.80
CA LYS A 683 4.77 11.04 23.82
C LYS A 683 4.52 9.65 23.22
N PRO A 684 5.22 8.60 23.69
CA PRO A 684 4.98 7.23 23.22
C PRO A 684 3.68 6.66 23.77
N ALA A 685 2.96 5.90 22.93
CA ALA A 685 1.80 5.09 23.32
C ALA A 685 2.23 3.66 23.68
N ASP A 686 1.66 3.12 24.74
CA ASP A 686 1.87 1.75 25.22
C ASP A 686 1.29 0.72 24.22
N VAL A 687 2.12 -0.22 23.78
CA VAL A 687 1.70 -1.42 23.03
C VAL A 687 1.79 -2.60 23.99
N PRO A 688 0.71 -3.37 24.22
CA PRO A 688 0.77 -4.56 25.06
C PRO A 688 1.61 -5.66 24.39
N PRO A 689 2.32 -6.49 25.18
CA PRO A 689 3.12 -7.59 24.63
C PRO A 689 2.23 -8.68 24.04
N PRO A 690 2.67 -9.39 22.97
CA PRO A 690 1.94 -10.51 22.44
C PRO A 690 1.85 -11.63 23.47
N SER A 691 0.67 -12.26 23.59
CA SER A 691 0.39 -13.36 24.49
C SER A 691 1.32 -14.56 24.19
N SER A 692 1.90 -15.12 25.26
CA SER A 692 2.74 -16.31 25.20
C SER A 692 1.90 -17.54 24.82
N GLY A 693 2.00 -17.98 23.58
CA GLY A 693 1.47 -19.24 23.09
C GLY A 693 2.55 -19.99 22.30
N ASP A 694 2.88 -21.16 22.82
CA ASP A 694 3.63 -22.25 22.20
C ASP A 694 5.13 -22.11 21.91
N LYS A 695 5.91 -22.79 22.75
CA LYS A 695 7.32 -23.10 22.52
C LYS A 695 7.46 -24.18 21.43
N PRO A 696 8.19 -23.95 20.36
CA PRO A 696 8.56 -25.03 19.45
C PRO A 696 9.67 -25.92 20.08
N THR A 697 9.36 -27.19 20.22
CA THR A 697 10.34 -28.24 20.61
C THR A 697 11.21 -28.58 19.41
N PHE A 698 12.51 -28.35 19.54
CA PHE A 698 13.50 -28.79 18.57
C PHE A 698 13.71 -30.33 18.62
N LYS A 699 13.47 -31.03 17.49
CA LYS A 699 14.02 -32.34 17.22
C LYS A 699 15.38 -32.19 16.55
N LYS A 700 16.45 -32.72 17.19
CA LYS A 700 17.77 -32.89 16.58
C LYS A 700 17.67 -33.88 15.41
N PRO A 701 18.37 -33.68 14.30
CA PRO A 701 18.60 -34.75 13.33
C PRO A 701 19.61 -35.73 13.91
N SER A 702 19.30 -37.03 13.83
CA SER A 702 20.20 -38.14 14.13
C SER A 702 21.09 -38.44 12.92
N PRO A 703 22.25 -39.10 13.14
CA PRO A 703 23.45 -39.07 12.31
C PRO A 703 23.32 -39.68 10.93
#